data_18351dbbc4dc735657aab8a5ad790b0c
#
_entry.id   18351dbbc4dc735657aab8a5ad790b0c
#
_cell.length_a   1.000
_cell.length_b   1.000
_cell.length_c   1.000
_cell.angle_alpha   90.00
_cell.angle_beta   90.00
_cell.angle_gamma   90.00
#
_symmetry.space_group_name_H-M   'P 1'
#
loop_
_entity.id
_entity.type
_entity.pdbx_description
1 polymer ?
#
loop_
_entity_poly.entity_id
_entity_poly.type
_entity_poly.pdbx_seq_one_letter_code
_entity_poly.pdbx_strand_id
1 'polypeptide(L)'
;VPSWALAFLTAVGLALVGTPVLRRLATATGFVDHPAPRKSHRHPIPYLGGIAIITSVLVALLFEARAAPRVAVLMVGAAGLGAMGLLDDDRTVDPRFRFLAETLAAILAVVVGVRIHATGIEALDILVTIVWIVGVTNAINLLDNMDALAAGVSAVTALSVFALAILGRQPVVATLAGAVAGACLGFLVYNRPPASIFMGDAGSLFLGFVLAILTINVSPAVFPPVSFVIPLLLLAIPVLDTTVVTVARLRRGRPVSQGGRDHLSHRLAKRGLKRRMAVVVLIGCESVLGVLAVLAGRRVIPVTVAVLVAVTMVGVLLAVTAKARVYREPVIGFPRTLKRTVAAVLLSMPVLGAPAVVALARANAPARAGADAANRALDAFRAGDSEASAALFREASAELAQAKNRLGGPLVSLGLLVPGLSSNLNASRTLVAVGTQLATAGINLAQVADIDLTGSGRGDIPLDRLKRLTPELDRAVDVVERSQRQIRRLQAGFLLPPLSAAVQELGSRLERESTSTKLAAESAHVLPAMLGDQGIRRYFLAFQNNAELRGTGGFMGNWGEIVGEGGRLRLERFGRLDELNAAGTKPRVLSGDPAFFDRWRLFNPGQYWEQVNVSPDFPTTARLIAELYPQSGGQPVDGVIAVDPPGLAAMLKLTGPVSMPTWPVPITSENVVDVTLRQAYEAFPQDQRVAFLGDLAKQVAEAFTRADLGRPGQVTAALGPAASDGHLLVWMARPEEQALMGRLGIDGAVDEVRGDSLLVVNQNLAANKVDSFFQRHIRYDVALDPSSSPATLHGRLEVTMDNGAPASGLSPQVLGPYDDRFEAGENRTYVSVYSPFAGGGATVDGQPVTLENQPDLGRIAQSTTVSIPATSSTTLALDVNGTVNLSADGWFRLDLNHQTSLKPDDVEVSITVPKGWRIAQMQGVRSDGAGRAYTRLDLEEPVTILVRLERTGWSGIWERLTTRA
;
A
#
# COMPACT_ATOMS: atom_id res chain seq x y z
N VAL A 1 31.66 -9.63 -10.02
CA VAL A 1 31.90 -9.13 -8.64
C VAL A 1 31.14 -7.83 -8.49
N PRO A 2 30.32 -7.66 -7.45
CA PRO A 2 29.58 -6.43 -7.23
C PRO A 2 30.52 -5.22 -7.11
N SER A 3 30.11 -4.04 -7.61
CA SER A 3 30.94 -2.82 -7.62
C SER A 3 31.46 -2.43 -6.22
N TRP A 4 30.65 -2.59 -5.19
CA TRP A 4 31.03 -2.32 -3.80
C TRP A 4 32.14 -3.25 -3.28
N ALA A 5 32.14 -4.52 -3.70
CA ALA A 5 33.17 -5.47 -3.28
C ALA A 5 34.50 -5.16 -3.97
N LEU A 6 34.44 -4.79 -5.26
CA LEU A 6 35.61 -4.36 -6.01
C LEU A 6 36.21 -3.06 -5.41
N ALA A 7 35.35 -2.08 -5.12
CA ALA A 7 35.76 -0.83 -4.50
C ALA A 7 36.41 -1.03 -3.12
N PHE A 8 35.81 -1.87 -2.28
CA PHE A 8 36.37 -2.21 -0.98
C PHE A 8 37.76 -2.87 -1.10
N LEU A 9 37.89 -3.93 -1.93
CA LEU A 9 39.13 -4.66 -2.09
C LEU A 9 40.23 -3.79 -2.73
N THR A 10 39.86 -2.97 -3.72
CA THR A 10 40.77 -2.03 -4.34
C THR A 10 41.26 -1.00 -3.35
N ALA A 11 40.38 -0.42 -2.53
CA ALA A 11 40.75 0.56 -1.51
C ALA A 11 41.63 -0.06 -0.41
N VAL A 12 41.35 -1.27 0.06
CA VAL A 12 42.22 -2.01 1.00
C VAL A 12 43.61 -2.21 0.39
N GLY A 13 43.66 -2.75 -0.85
CA GLY A 13 44.94 -3.04 -1.52
C GLY A 13 45.79 -1.78 -1.73
N LEU A 14 45.18 -0.71 -2.24
CA LEU A 14 45.87 0.58 -2.46
C LEU A 14 46.33 1.20 -1.15
N ALA A 15 45.54 1.15 -0.07
CA ALA A 15 45.97 1.67 1.23
C ALA A 15 47.13 0.85 1.83
N LEU A 16 47.09 -0.49 1.71
CA LEU A 16 48.18 -1.36 2.16
C LEU A 16 49.49 -1.14 1.41
N VAL A 17 49.45 -0.94 0.09
CA VAL A 17 50.65 -0.73 -0.72
C VAL A 17 51.06 0.74 -0.71
N GLY A 18 50.11 1.68 -0.78
CA GLY A 18 50.39 3.12 -0.86
C GLY A 18 50.93 3.71 0.45
N THR A 19 50.45 3.23 1.61
CA THR A 19 50.87 3.78 2.91
C THR A 19 52.41 3.62 3.17
N PRO A 20 53.04 2.46 2.96
CA PRO A 20 54.47 2.35 3.13
C PRO A 20 55.28 3.16 2.09
N VAL A 21 54.76 3.34 0.86
CA VAL A 21 55.40 4.19 -0.15
C VAL A 21 55.37 5.66 0.30
N LEU A 22 54.23 6.15 0.71
CA LEU A 22 54.06 7.52 1.20
C LEU A 22 54.78 7.76 2.52
N ARG A 23 54.90 6.76 3.38
CA ARG A 23 55.77 6.83 4.57
C ARG A 23 57.23 7.08 4.21
N ARG A 24 57.76 6.34 3.22
CA ARG A 24 59.14 6.55 2.75
C ARG A 24 59.31 7.94 2.12
N LEU A 25 58.39 8.37 1.31
CA LEU A 25 58.38 9.70 0.69
C LEU A 25 58.36 10.79 1.75
N ALA A 26 57.47 10.72 2.75
CA ALA A 26 57.36 11.69 3.83
C ALA A 26 58.68 11.78 4.65
N THR A 27 59.31 10.63 4.90
CA THR A 27 60.58 10.58 5.57
C THR A 27 61.72 11.21 4.72
N ALA A 28 61.72 10.96 3.39
CA ALA A 28 62.71 11.49 2.46
C ALA A 28 62.52 12.99 2.23
N THR A 29 61.32 13.51 2.24
CA THR A 29 61.03 14.94 2.02
C THR A 29 61.03 15.76 3.32
N GLY A 30 61.20 15.13 4.48
CA GLY A 30 61.14 15.81 5.75
C GLY A 30 59.73 16.15 6.28
N PHE A 31 58.68 15.59 5.61
CA PHE A 31 57.29 15.82 6.01
C PHE A 31 56.91 14.97 7.22
N VAL A 32 57.44 15.34 8.40
CA VAL A 32 57.40 14.56 9.61
C VAL A 32 56.98 15.41 10.81
N ASP A 33 56.22 14.82 11.72
CA ASP A 33 55.86 15.41 13.00
C ASP A 33 56.97 15.26 14.00
N HIS A 34 57.57 16.40 14.38
CA HIS A 34 58.65 16.42 15.34
C HIS A 34 58.14 16.33 16.79
N PRO A 35 58.87 15.59 17.69
CA PRO A 35 58.58 15.55 19.10
C PRO A 35 58.52 16.94 19.73
N ALA A 36 57.46 17.19 20.53
CA ALA A 36 57.29 18.43 21.29
C ALA A 36 56.79 18.11 22.71
N PRO A 37 56.94 19.00 23.72
CA PRO A 37 56.54 18.73 25.12
C PRO A 37 55.06 18.37 25.29
N ARG A 38 54.24 18.76 24.33
CA ARG A 38 52.78 18.45 24.33
C ARG A 38 52.44 17.14 23.59
N LYS A 39 53.37 16.59 22.77
CA LYS A 39 53.18 15.40 21.95
C LYS A 39 53.51 14.09 22.66
N SER A 40 52.99 13.00 22.17
CA SER A 40 53.06 11.69 22.83
C SER A 40 54.18 10.77 22.33
N HIS A 41 54.77 11.10 21.20
CA HIS A 41 55.82 10.32 20.55
C HIS A 41 57.21 10.90 20.80
N ARG A 42 58.22 10.04 20.79
CA ARG A 42 59.62 10.39 21.09
C ARG A 42 60.52 10.48 19.85
N HIS A 43 59.99 10.01 18.68
CA HIS A 43 60.67 10.02 17.38
C HIS A 43 59.76 10.74 16.37
N PRO A 44 60.39 11.35 15.33
CA PRO A 44 59.63 11.96 14.24
C PRO A 44 58.75 10.92 13.56
N ILE A 45 57.43 11.23 13.32
CA ILE A 45 56.46 10.36 12.66
C ILE A 45 55.96 11.04 11.39
N PRO A 46 56.00 10.36 10.20
CA PRO A 46 55.49 10.89 8.91
C PRO A 46 53.99 11.23 8.94
N TYR A 47 53.57 12.28 8.21
CA TYR A 47 52.17 12.77 8.13
C TYR A 47 51.38 12.35 6.90
N LEU A 48 52.03 11.88 5.81
CA LEU A 48 51.32 11.68 4.50
C LEU A 48 50.34 10.51 4.45
N GLY A 49 49.88 9.97 5.62
CA GLY A 49 48.92 8.88 5.67
C GLY A 49 47.56 9.24 5.11
N GLY A 50 47.13 10.51 5.26
CA GLY A 50 45.91 11.00 4.68
C GLY A 50 45.85 10.90 3.16
N ILE A 51 46.98 11.15 2.47
CA ILE A 51 47.08 10.99 1.02
C ILE A 51 46.85 9.53 0.60
N ALA A 52 47.32 8.54 1.39
CA ALA A 52 47.10 7.13 1.12
C ALA A 52 45.59 6.81 1.17
N ILE A 53 44.86 7.33 2.18
CA ILE A 53 43.41 7.16 2.31
C ILE A 53 42.71 7.82 1.14
N ILE A 54 43.02 9.10 0.84
CA ILE A 54 42.38 9.89 -0.22
C ILE A 54 42.53 9.19 -1.57
N THR A 55 43.79 8.87 -1.95
CA THR A 55 44.06 8.22 -3.24
C THR A 55 43.40 6.86 -3.37
N SER A 56 43.39 6.06 -2.27
CA SER A 56 42.73 4.75 -2.26
C SER A 56 41.24 4.86 -2.50
N VAL A 57 40.55 5.80 -1.86
CA VAL A 57 39.12 6.04 -2.06
C VAL A 57 38.86 6.58 -3.46
N LEU A 58 39.57 7.60 -3.92
CA LEU A 58 39.36 8.22 -5.23
C LEU A 58 39.57 7.23 -6.37
N VAL A 59 40.62 6.42 -6.34
CA VAL A 59 40.88 5.41 -7.37
C VAL A 59 39.85 4.30 -7.35
N ALA A 60 39.41 3.84 -6.16
CA ALA A 60 38.40 2.83 -6.04
C ALA A 60 37.03 3.29 -6.59
N LEU A 61 36.79 4.60 -6.65
CA LEU A 61 35.52 5.19 -7.10
C LEU A 61 35.55 5.73 -8.53
N LEU A 62 36.69 5.59 -9.28
CA LEU A 62 36.79 6.13 -10.64
C LEU A 62 35.71 5.66 -11.61
N PHE A 63 35.25 4.43 -11.48
CA PHE A 63 34.18 3.88 -12.30
C PHE A 63 32.80 4.40 -11.88
N GLU A 64 32.53 4.51 -10.59
CA GLU A 64 31.29 5.05 -10.05
C GLU A 64 31.15 6.56 -10.34
N ALA A 65 32.20 7.31 -10.28
CA ALA A 65 32.23 8.75 -10.60
C ALA A 65 31.82 9.03 -12.07
N ARG A 66 32.12 8.10 -12.98
CA ARG A 66 31.71 8.18 -14.40
C ARG A 66 30.21 7.88 -14.57
N ALA A 67 29.68 6.93 -13.79
CA ALA A 67 28.28 6.53 -13.84
C ALA A 67 27.35 7.50 -13.08
N ALA A 68 27.87 8.21 -12.06
CA ALA A 68 27.13 9.12 -11.20
C ALA A 68 27.85 10.47 -11.04
N PRO A 69 27.61 11.46 -11.90
CA PRO A 69 28.30 12.75 -11.87
C PRO A 69 28.26 13.50 -10.52
N ARG A 70 27.20 13.31 -9.75
CA ARG A 70 27.07 13.87 -8.39
C ARG A 70 28.17 13.36 -7.45
N VAL A 71 28.54 12.08 -7.57
CA VAL A 71 29.61 11.49 -6.79
C VAL A 71 30.95 12.15 -7.14
N ALA A 72 31.19 12.40 -8.42
CA ALA A 72 32.41 13.08 -8.87
C ALA A 72 32.55 14.48 -8.24
N VAL A 73 31.49 15.28 -8.23
CA VAL A 73 31.47 16.63 -7.62
C VAL A 73 31.72 16.56 -6.11
N LEU A 74 31.12 15.61 -5.41
CA LEU A 74 31.37 15.42 -3.98
C LEU A 74 32.79 14.99 -3.69
N MET A 75 33.41 14.16 -4.54
CA MET A 75 34.79 13.72 -4.40
C MET A 75 35.77 14.86 -4.69
N VAL A 76 35.44 15.78 -5.59
CA VAL A 76 36.24 17.01 -5.80
C VAL A 76 36.21 17.88 -4.53
N GLY A 77 35.06 18.08 -3.91
CA GLY A 77 34.93 18.80 -2.63
C GLY A 77 35.74 18.13 -1.50
N ALA A 78 35.65 16.80 -1.40
CA ALA A 78 36.41 16.02 -0.42
C ALA A 78 37.91 16.10 -0.64
N ALA A 79 38.35 15.96 -1.88
CA ALA A 79 39.79 16.09 -2.27
C ALA A 79 40.30 17.52 -2.01
N GLY A 80 39.48 18.55 -2.26
CA GLY A 80 39.78 19.94 -1.93
C GLY A 80 40.00 20.17 -0.44
N LEU A 81 39.17 19.57 0.42
CA LEU A 81 39.38 19.60 1.89
C LEU A 81 40.61 18.80 2.31
N GLY A 82 40.91 17.68 1.66
CA GLY A 82 42.14 16.94 1.86
C GLY A 82 43.39 17.74 1.50
N ALA A 83 43.35 18.48 0.37
CA ALA A 83 44.43 19.37 -0.04
C ALA A 83 44.58 20.55 0.95
N MET A 84 43.49 21.11 1.44
CA MET A 84 43.49 22.14 2.49
C MET A 84 44.14 21.63 3.77
N GLY A 85 43.76 20.39 4.19
CA GLY A 85 44.35 19.75 5.36
C GLY A 85 45.88 19.50 5.17
N LEU A 86 46.33 19.13 3.95
CA LEU A 86 47.75 18.96 3.66
C LEU A 86 48.52 20.27 3.77
N LEU A 87 47.90 21.40 3.36
CA LEU A 87 48.47 22.73 3.54
C LEU A 87 48.54 23.13 5.02
N ASP A 88 47.53 22.72 5.84
CA ASP A 88 47.51 22.97 7.29
C ASP A 88 48.56 22.10 8.02
N ASP A 89 48.85 20.89 7.56
CA ASP A 89 49.88 20.01 8.03
C ASP A 89 51.32 20.57 7.73
N ASP A 90 51.49 21.29 6.61
CA ASP A 90 52.77 21.91 6.19
C ASP A 90 52.96 23.31 6.80
N ARG A 91 51.93 24.13 6.77
CA ARG A 91 51.93 25.51 7.24
C ARG A 91 50.68 25.75 8.06
N THR A 92 50.80 26.25 9.28
CA THR A 92 49.63 26.57 10.12
C THR A 92 48.73 27.57 9.42
N VAL A 93 47.55 27.08 8.94
CA VAL A 93 46.53 27.88 8.28
C VAL A 93 45.65 28.58 9.35
N ASP A 94 45.27 29.84 9.08
CA ASP A 94 44.31 30.53 9.99
C ASP A 94 42.99 29.74 10.05
N PRO A 95 42.47 29.41 11.24
CA PRO A 95 41.24 28.67 11.42
C PRO A 95 40.02 29.23 10.66
N ARG A 96 40.02 30.53 10.32
CA ARG A 96 38.96 31.18 9.55
C ARG A 96 38.93 30.70 8.10
N PHE A 97 40.10 30.55 7.46
CA PHE A 97 40.18 30.06 6.08
C PHE A 97 39.83 28.61 6.00
N ARG A 98 40.19 27.81 6.98
CA ARG A 98 39.80 26.42 7.08
C ARG A 98 38.28 26.28 7.21
N PHE A 99 37.66 27.05 8.14
CA PHE A 99 36.22 27.08 8.32
C PHE A 99 35.47 27.53 7.05
N LEU A 100 36.03 28.50 6.31
CA LEU A 100 35.47 28.95 5.04
C LEU A 100 35.54 27.83 3.97
N ALA A 101 36.65 27.11 3.85
CA ALA A 101 36.79 25.99 2.91
C ALA A 101 35.81 24.85 3.24
N GLU A 102 35.67 24.49 4.51
CA GLU A 102 34.69 23.50 4.98
C GLU A 102 33.25 23.94 4.66
N THR A 103 32.92 25.22 4.89
CA THR A 103 31.58 25.77 4.59
C THR A 103 31.30 25.76 3.09
N LEU A 104 32.27 26.13 2.24
CA LEU A 104 32.13 26.08 0.79
C LEU A 104 31.93 24.65 0.27
N ALA A 105 32.66 23.69 0.82
CA ALA A 105 32.50 22.28 0.49
C ALA A 105 31.12 21.77 0.91
N ALA A 106 30.61 22.20 2.08
CA ALA A 106 29.27 21.87 2.56
C ALA A 106 28.18 22.49 1.67
N ILE A 107 28.36 23.74 1.21
CA ILE A 107 27.44 24.38 0.24
C ILE A 107 27.46 23.61 -1.08
N LEU A 108 28.63 23.21 -1.58
CA LEU A 108 28.74 22.38 -2.78
C LEU A 108 27.96 21.08 -2.65
N ALA A 109 28.04 20.40 -1.50
CA ALA A 109 27.28 19.20 -1.24
C ALA A 109 25.75 19.46 -1.26
N VAL A 110 25.30 20.57 -0.69
CA VAL A 110 23.88 20.99 -0.72
C VAL A 110 23.41 21.27 -2.15
N VAL A 111 24.22 21.95 -2.97
CA VAL A 111 23.88 22.27 -4.37
C VAL A 111 23.70 20.99 -5.22
N VAL A 112 24.48 19.94 -4.98
CA VAL A 112 24.32 18.65 -5.68
C VAL A 112 23.25 17.74 -5.05
N GLY A 113 22.47 18.25 -4.08
CA GLY A 113 21.30 17.59 -3.54
C GLY A 113 21.47 16.81 -2.25
N VAL A 114 22.60 16.95 -1.54
CA VAL A 114 22.76 16.38 -0.19
C VAL A 114 21.97 17.23 0.80
N ARG A 115 20.93 16.68 1.39
CA ARG A 115 20.05 17.40 2.33
C ARG A 115 19.56 16.54 3.48
N ILE A 116 19.54 17.13 4.66
CA ILE A 116 18.83 16.62 5.83
C ILE A 116 17.41 17.17 5.77
N HIS A 117 16.41 16.29 5.83
CA HIS A 117 15.00 16.65 5.88
C HIS A 117 14.48 16.48 7.32
N ALA A 118 14.78 17.44 8.20
CA ALA A 118 14.43 17.36 9.61
C ALA A 118 13.33 18.33 10.05
N THR A 119 13.23 19.50 9.40
CA THR A 119 12.37 20.58 9.88
C THR A 119 11.16 20.83 8.99
N GLY A 120 11.21 20.37 7.71
CA GLY A 120 10.19 20.67 6.71
C GLY A 120 10.24 22.11 6.18
N ILE A 121 11.23 22.90 6.58
CA ILE A 121 11.51 24.25 6.07
C ILE A 121 12.82 24.19 5.29
N GLU A 122 12.76 24.39 4.00
CA GLU A 122 13.89 24.19 3.09
C GLU A 122 15.15 24.98 3.52
N ALA A 123 15.01 26.25 3.84
CA ALA A 123 16.13 27.10 4.27
C ALA A 123 16.77 26.61 5.58
N LEU A 124 15.95 26.10 6.50
CA LEU A 124 16.44 25.59 7.77
C LEU A 124 17.09 24.21 7.59
N ASP A 125 16.55 23.36 6.74
CA ASP A 125 17.13 22.05 6.38
C ASP A 125 18.49 22.23 5.68
N ILE A 126 18.63 23.25 4.82
CA ILE A 126 19.91 23.63 4.23
C ILE A 126 20.92 24.05 5.32
N LEU A 127 20.51 24.94 6.24
CA LEU A 127 21.36 25.40 7.34
C LEU A 127 21.81 24.24 8.24
N VAL A 128 20.87 23.35 8.62
CA VAL A 128 21.17 22.16 9.43
C VAL A 128 22.12 21.23 8.70
N THR A 129 21.97 21.07 7.37
CA THR A 129 22.86 20.25 6.55
C THR A 129 24.28 20.81 6.53
N ILE A 130 24.45 22.13 6.33
CA ILE A 130 25.77 22.80 6.35
C ILE A 130 26.43 22.65 7.73
N VAL A 131 25.66 22.92 8.81
CA VAL A 131 26.13 22.79 10.20
C VAL A 131 26.55 21.35 10.51
N TRP A 132 25.79 20.37 10.04
CA TRP A 132 26.14 18.95 10.18
C TRP A 132 27.43 18.61 9.48
N ILE A 133 27.57 18.94 8.19
CA ILE A 133 28.75 18.60 7.41
C ILE A 133 30.03 19.26 8.01
N VAL A 134 29.99 20.56 8.30
CA VAL A 134 31.09 21.26 8.93
C VAL A 134 31.38 20.73 10.34
N GLY A 135 30.32 20.48 11.12
CA GLY A 135 30.43 19.96 12.48
C GLY A 135 31.09 18.58 12.54
N VAL A 136 30.65 17.64 11.67
CA VAL A 136 31.22 16.28 11.59
C VAL A 136 32.64 16.30 11.04
N THR A 137 32.94 17.16 10.03
CA THR A 137 34.29 17.33 9.50
C THR A 137 35.24 17.71 10.62
N ASN A 138 34.90 18.71 11.42
CA ASN A 138 35.68 19.11 12.55
C ASN A 138 35.71 18.07 13.68
N ALA A 139 34.63 17.29 13.87
CA ALA A 139 34.58 16.26 14.90
C ALA A 139 35.57 15.10 14.62
N ILE A 140 35.65 14.64 13.38
CA ILE A 140 36.61 13.60 12.98
C ILE A 140 38.06 14.16 13.07
N ASN A 141 38.26 15.41 12.67
CA ASN A 141 39.59 16.04 12.79
C ASN A 141 40.01 16.16 14.27
N LEU A 142 39.13 16.60 15.16
CA LEU A 142 39.43 16.66 16.59
C LEU A 142 39.62 15.27 17.24
N LEU A 143 39.01 14.23 16.67
CA LEU A 143 39.16 12.84 17.13
C LEU A 143 40.50 12.23 16.76
N ASP A 144 41.24 12.79 15.80
CA ASP A 144 42.61 12.34 15.42
C ASP A 144 43.66 12.80 16.44
N ASN A 145 43.40 12.48 17.72
CA ASN A 145 44.23 12.83 18.87
C ASN A 145 45.02 11.65 19.51
N MET A 146 44.75 10.42 19.02
CA MET A 146 45.43 9.18 19.39
C MET A 146 45.56 8.22 18.23
N ASP A 147 46.66 7.45 18.16
CA ASP A 147 46.90 6.41 17.15
C ASP A 147 45.66 5.48 17.01
N ALA A 148 45.28 5.16 15.79
CA ALA A 148 44.19 4.32 15.39
C ALA A 148 42.76 4.84 15.72
N LEU A 149 42.58 5.92 16.48
CA LEU A 149 41.24 6.32 16.95
C LEU A 149 40.38 6.86 15.82
N ALA A 150 40.83 7.89 15.12
CA ALA A 150 40.06 8.49 14.03
C ALA A 150 39.83 7.48 12.88
N ALA A 151 40.88 6.77 12.45
CA ALA A 151 40.77 5.76 11.40
C ALA A 151 39.88 4.58 11.80
N GLY A 152 39.92 4.15 13.07
CA GLY A 152 39.16 3.05 13.59
C GLY A 152 37.67 3.40 13.70
N VAL A 153 37.34 4.56 14.24
CA VAL A 153 35.96 5.06 14.32
C VAL A 153 35.41 5.28 12.92
N SER A 154 36.17 5.89 12.00
CA SER A 154 35.78 6.09 10.60
C SER A 154 35.52 4.77 9.88
N ALA A 155 36.31 3.73 10.13
CA ALA A 155 36.10 2.40 9.56
C ALA A 155 34.80 1.78 10.06
N VAL A 156 34.52 1.87 11.37
CA VAL A 156 33.26 1.34 11.98
C VAL A 156 32.05 2.09 11.44
N THR A 157 32.08 3.42 11.38
CA THR A 157 31.03 4.24 10.81
C THR A 157 30.78 3.87 9.34
N ALA A 158 31.83 3.79 8.52
CA ALA A 158 31.74 3.41 7.11
C ALA A 158 31.17 1.99 6.92
N LEU A 159 31.60 1.00 7.73
CA LEU A 159 31.05 -0.36 7.71
C LEU A 159 29.57 -0.40 8.12
N SER A 160 29.17 0.42 9.07
CA SER A 160 27.77 0.51 9.49
C SER A 160 26.89 1.14 8.41
N VAL A 161 27.38 2.21 7.75
CA VAL A 161 26.71 2.79 6.57
C VAL A 161 26.66 1.79 5.41
N PHE A 162 27.77 1.08 5.17
CA PHE A 162 27.84 0.01 4.17
C PHE A 162 26.76 -1.06 4.41
N ALA A 163 26.64 -1.56 5.65
CA ALA A 163 25.62 -2.53 6.02
C ALA A 163 24.21 -2.00 5.77
N LEU A 164 23.93 -0.75 6.20
CA LEU A 164 22.63 -0.10 5.92
C LEU A 164 22.36 0.05 4.43
N ALA A 165 23.36 0.44 3.65
CA ALA A 165 23.24 0.67 2.22
C ALA A 165 23.03 -0.65 1.44
N ILE A 166 23.75 -1.72 1.78
CA ILE A 166 23.54 -3.06 1.21
C ILE A 166 22.12 -3.55 1.53
N LEU A 167 21.73 -3.50 2.80
CA LEU A 167 20.40 -3.90 3.26
C LEU A 167 19.28 -3.00 2.70
N GLY A 168 19.61 -1.74 2.34
CA GLY A 168 18.73 -0.75 1.72
C GLY A 168 18.76 -0.74 0.20
N ARG A 169 19.49 -1.66 -0.45
CA ARG A 169 19.64 -1.73 -1.92
C ARG A 169 20.13 -0.41 -2.55
N GLN A 170 21.01 0.29 -1.85
CA GLN A 170 21.63 1.55 -2.30
C GLN A 170 23.06 1.31 -2.82
N PRO A 171 23.25 0.81 -4.06
CA PRO A 171 24.56 0.35 -4.56
C PRO A 171 25.61 1.47 -4.56
N VAL A 172 25.26 2.69 -4.91
CA VAL A 172 26.18 3.83 -4.94
C VAL A 172 26.69 4.15 -3.53
N VAL A 173 25.79 4.26 -2.53
CA VAL A 173 26.18 4.53 -1.14
C VAL A 173 27.01 3.37 -0.59
N ALA A 174 26.66 2.12 -0.92
CA ALA A 174 27.40 0.94 -0.51
C ALA A 174 28.83 0.95 -1.10
N THR A 175 28.98 1.32 -2.38
CA THR A 175 30.29 1.40 -3.03
C THR A 175 31.18 2.48 -2.39
N LEU A 176 30.62 3.68 -2.11
CA LEU A 176 31.31 4.74 -1.41
C LEU A 176 31.74 4.33 0.01
N ALA A 177 30.80 3.81 0.78
CA ALA A 177 31.04 3.38 2.15
C ALA A 177 32.05 2.22 2.22
N GLY A 178 31.97 1.27 1.27
CA GLY A 178 32.92 0.19 1.11
C GLY A 178 34.35 0.68 0.82
N ALA A 179 34.49 1.64 -0.11
CA ALA A 179 35.79 2.23 -0.42
C ALA A 179 36.41 2.93 0.81
N VAL A 180 35.63 3.73 1.53
CA VAL A 180 36.10 4.40 2.76
C VAL A 180 36.48 3.39 3.84
N ALA A 181 35.65 2.38 4.08
CA ALA A 181 35.94 1.32 5.05
C ALA A 181 37.24 0.57 4.69
N GLY A 182 37.39 0.21 3.40
CA GLY A 182 38.58 -0.47 2.90
C GLY A 182 39.85 0.35 3.08
N ALA A 183 39.82 1.64 2.70
CA ALA A 183 40.92 2.55 2.85
C ALA A 183 41.35 2.73 4.32
N CYS A 184 40.36 2.90 5.24
CA CYS A 184 40.62 3.01 6.67
C CYS A 184 41.19 1.73 7.25
N LEU A 185 40.69 0.55 6.90
CA LEU A 185 41.20 -0.75 7.38
C LEU A 185 42.63 -1.03 6.88
N GLY A 186 42.93 -0.74 5.59
CA GLY A 186 44.29 -0.86 5.04
C GLY A 186 45.27 0.08 5.73
N PHE A 187 44.86 1.33 5.99
CA PHE A 187 45.67 2.32 6.70
C PHE A 187 45.91 1.95 8.16
N LEU A 188 44.92 1.39 8.87
CA LEU A 188 45.04 0.99 10.27
C LEU A 188 46.16 -0.01 10.55
N VAL A 189 46.55 -0.81 9.57
CA VAL A 189 47.69 -1.72 9.70
C VAL A 189 48.93 -0.97 10.10
N TYR A 190 49.14 0.26 9.63
CA TYR A 190 50.30 1.11 9.85
C TYR A 190 50.10 2.18 10.92
N ASN A 191 48.83 2.53 11.21
CA ASN A 191 48.44 3.52 12.21
C ASN A 191 48.12 2.93 13.59
N ARG A 192 48.12 1.58 13.76
CA ARG A 192 47.95 0.92 15.06
C ARG A 192 49.07 1.33 16.05
N PRO A 193 48.77 1.49 17.37
CA PRO A 193 49.72 1.92 18.37
C PRO A 193 50.89 0.93 18.59
N PRO A 194 52.20 1.37 18.50
CA PRO A 194 52.61 2.72 18.17
C PRO A 194 52.53 2.99 16.65
N ALA A 195 51.89 4.10 16.26
CA ALA A 195 51.73 4.45 14.86
C ALA A 195 53.07 4.65 14.14
N SER A 196 53.18 4.09 12.92
CA SER A 196 54.35 4.30 12.05
C SER A 196 54.17 5.45 11.04
N ILE A 197 52.93 5.95 10.92
CA ILE A 197 52.54 7.08 10.10
C ILE A 197 51.20 7.67 10.63
N PHE A 198 51.07 8.98 10.61
CA PHE A 198 49.81 9.70 10.93
C PHE A 198 49.03 10.03 9.68
N MET A 199 47.69 10.16 9.82
CA MET A 199 46.83 10.58 8.69
C MET A 199 46.88 12.08 8.46
N GLY A 200 47.16 12.88 9.48
CA GLY A 200 47.17 14.34 9.47
C GLY A 200 45.81 14.97 9.23
N ASP A 201 45.79 16.30 9.12
CA ASP A 201 44.62 17.08 8.83
C ASP A 201 44.07 16.78 7.43
N ALA A 202 44.97 16.42 6.46
CA ALA A 202 44.56 15.96 5.14
C ALA A 202 43.60 14.78 5.18
N GLY A 203 43.92 13.75 5.96
CA GLY A 203 43.07 12.53 6.03
C GLY A 203 41.84 12.73 6.87
N SER A 204 41.92 13.42 7.99
CA SER A 204 40.81 13.60 8.93
C SER A 204 39.72 14.53 8.40
N LEU A 205 40.07 15.63 7.67
CA LEU A 205 39.09 16.50 7.00
C LEU A 205 38.40 15.80 5.85
N PHE A 206 39.15 15.06 5.02
CA PHE A 206 38.57 14.25 3.94
C PHE A 206 37.58 13.23 4.49
N LEU A 207 37.95 12.42 5.50
CA LEU A 207 37.09 11.41 6.10
C LEU A 207 35.87 12.03 6.76
N GLY A 208 36.05 13.13 7.50
CA GLY A 208 34.94 13.80 8.16
C GLY A 208 33.85 14.28 7.18
N PHE A 209 34.28 14.92 6.08
CA PHE A 209 33.37 15.37 5.03
C PHE A 209 32.65 14.20 4.34
N VAL A 210 33.38 13.15 3.95
CA VAL A 210 32.80 11.99 3.27
C VAL A 210 31.82 11.24 4.19
N LEU A 211 32.20 11.03 5.47
CA LEU A 211 31.32 10.36 6.43
C LEU A 211 30.06 11.18 6.76
N ALA A 212 30.17 12.51 6.85
CA ALA A 212 29.02 13.38 7.03
C ALA A 212 28.01 13.21 5.89
N ILE A 213 28.49 13.17 4.64
CA ILE A 213 27.65 12.97 3.45
C ILE A 213 27.06 11.56 3.42
N LEU A 214 27.87 10.53 3.68
CA LEU A 214 27.41 9.14 3.68
C LEU A 214 26.30 8.90 4.69
N THR A 215 26.42 9.46 5.90
CA THR A 215 25.40 9.31 6.94
C THR A 215 24.09 10.06 6.64
N ILE A 216 24.13 11.13 5.84
CA ILE A 216 22.94 11.82 5.34
C ILE A 216 22.26 11.02 4.23
N ASN A 217 23.05 10.46 3.30
CA ASN A 217 22.55 9.82 2.09
C ASN A 217 22.13 8.35 2.30
N VAL A 218 22.50 7.72 3.41
CA VAL A 218 21.97 6.40 3.73
C VAL A 218 20.50 6.53 4.08
N SER A 219 19.63 5.80 3.35
CA SER A 219 18.18 5.81 3.57
C SER A 219 17.79 4.70 4.56
N PRO A 220 17.58 5.02 5.83
CA PRO A 220 17.02 4.05 6.76
C PRO A 220 15.55 3.79 6.44
N ALA A 221 15.06 2.58 6.71
CA ALA A 221 13.64 2.23 6.58
C ALA A 221 12.75 2.87 7.67
N VAL A 222 13.17 3.96 8.28
CA VAL A 222 12.52 4.67 9.39
C VAL A 222 11.95 5.99 8.86
N PHE A 223 10.86 6.48 9.43
CA PHE A 223 10.24 7.75 9.04
C PHE A 223 11.24 8.93 9.11
N PRO A 224 11.21 9.87 8.15
CA PRO A 224 12.22 10.90 7.95
C PRO A 224 12.71 11.67 9.19
N PRO A 225 11.90 12.13 10.14
CA PRO A 225 12.47 12.89 11.27
C PRO A 225 13.15 12.01 12.33
N VAL A 226 12.71 10.74 12.44
CA VAL A 226 13.41 9.75 13.26
C VAL A 226 14.66 9.27 12.54
N SER A 227 14.74 9.43 11.21
CA SER A 227 15.89 9.04 10.40
C SER A 227 17.15 9.82 10.77
N PHE A 228 17.04 11.08 11.26
CA PHE A 228 18.20 11.86 11.73
C PHE A 228 18.86 11.28 13.00
N VAL A 229 18.15 10.44 13.76
CA VAL A 229 18.75 9.69 14.87
C VAL A 229 19.81 8.70 14.38
N ILE A 230 19.65 8.14 13.17
CA ILE A 230 20.59 7.17 12.60
C ILE A 230 21.97 7.81 12.31
N PRO A 231 22.09 8.95 11.61
CA PRO A 231 23.34 9.70 11.51
C PRO A 231 23.98 10.02 12.86
N LEU A 232 23.18 10.43 13.85
CA LEU A 232 23.67 10.71 15.20
C LEU A 232 24.23 9.46 15.90
N LEU A 233 23.61 8.29 15.74
CA LEU A 233 24.11 7.03 16.27
C LEU A 233 25.40 6.58 15.55
N LEU A 234 25.48 6.77 14.23
CA LEU A 234 26.61 6.39 13.38
C LEU A 234 27.87 7.27 13.61
N LEU A 235 27.71 8.43 14.21
CA LEU A 235 28.79 9.39 14.49
C LEU A 235 28.78 9.83 15.96
N ALA A 236 28.24 8.99 16.83
CA ALA A 236 27.97 9.38 18.21
C ALA A 236 29.25 9.67 19.00
N ILE A 237 30.31 8.89 18.83
CA ILE A 237 31.59 9.12 19.55
C ILE A 237 32.30 10.39 19.05
N PRO A 238 32.42 10.67 17.72
CA PRO A 238 32.98 11.95 17.23
C PRO A 238 32.20 13.16 17.75
N VAL A 239 30.84 13.13 17.64
CA VAL A 239 29.97 14.22 18.10
C VAL A 239 30.07 14.41 19.63
N LEU A 240 30.10 13.32 20.40
CA LEU A 240 30.21 13.37 21.85
C LEU A 240 31.57 13.94 22.28
N ASP A 241 32.66 13.46 21.71
CA ASP A 241 34.03 13.93 22.05
C ASP A 241 34.14 15.43 21.78
N THR A 242 33.72 15.88 20.60
CA THR A 242 33.72 17.30 20.23
C THR A 242 32.85 18.13 21.16
N THR A 243 31.65 17.66 21.52
CA THR A 243 30.77 18.33 22.47
C THR A 243 31.40 18.47 23.84
N VAL A 244 31.95 17.38 24.36
CA VAL A 244 32.65 17.37 25.67
C VAL A 244 33.83 18.32 25.68
N VAL A 245 34.64 18.32 24.63
CA VAL A 245 35.79 19.23 24.48
C VAL A 245 35.33 20.67 24.38
N THR A 246 34.35 20.97 23.53
CA THR A 246 33.82 22.32 23.33
C THR A 246 33.21 22.86 24.63
N VAL A 247 32.35 22.09 25.32
CA VAL A 247 31.79 22.50 26.60
C VAL A 247 32.87 22.68 27.67
N ALA A 248 33.86 21.80 27.73
CA ALA A 248 34.95 21.91 28.69
C ALA A 248 35.80 23.15 28.45
N ARG A 249 36.09 23.50 27.19
CA ARG A 249 36.84 24.71 26.76
C ARG A 249 36.05 25.97 27.06
N LEU A 250 34.78 26.02 26.66
CA LEU A 250 33.86 27.15 26.92
C LEU A 250 33.70 27.42 28.41
N ARG A 251 33.51 26.36 29.23
CA ARG A 251 33.45 26.53 30.70
C ARG A 251 34.73 27.07 31.33
N ARG A 252 35.86 26.91 30.66
CA ARG A 252 37.17 27.38 31.11
C ARG A 252 37.64 28.69 30.46
N GLY A 253 36.79 29.26 29.57
CA GLY A 253 37.11 30.49 28.85
C GLY A 253 38.20 30.32 27.80
N ARG A 254 38.46 29.07 27.26
CA ARG A 254 39.47 28.81 26.27
C ARG A 254 38.88 28.83 24.84
N PRO A 255 39.66 29.25 23.84
CA PRO A 255 39.26 29.10 22.42
C PRO A 255 38.97 27.65 22.08
N VAL A 256 37.88 27.40 21.33
CA VAL A 256 37.49 26.05 20.91
C VAL A 256 38.55 25.45 19.94
N SER A 257 39.22 26.28 19.15
CA SER A 257 40.26 25.91 18.20
C SER A 257 41.60 25.56 18.87
N GLN A 258 41.81 25.84 20.17
CA GLN A 258 43.10 25.57 20.80
C GLN A 258 43.25 24.08 21.11
N GLY A 259 44.34 23.45 20.63
CA GLY A 259 44.66 22.04 20.91
C GLY A 259 44.81 21.78 22.42
N GLY A 260 44.39 20.60 22.90
CA GLY A 260 44.46 20.25 24.32
C GLY A 260 44.21 18.78 24.62
N ARG A 261 44.42 18.36 25.88
CA ARG A 261 44.16 16.97 26.35
C ARG A 261 42.80 16.80 27.04
N ASP A 262 41.76 17.46 26.47
CA ASP A 262 40.39 17.51 27.01
C ASP A 262 39.47 16.40 26.45
N HIS A 263 39.94 15.65 25.46
CA HIS A 263 39.22 14.60 24.74
C HIS A 263 38.88 13.41 25.61
N LEU A 264 37.79 12.69 25.28
CA LEU A 264 37.37 11.48 25.98
C LEU A 264 38.48 10.44 26.11
N SER A 265 39.27 10.24 25.02
CA SER A 265 40.41 9.34 24.96
C SER A 265 41.44 9.67 26.03
N HIS A 266 41.80 10.95 26.15
CA HIS A 266 42.73 11.41 27.16
C HIS A 266 42.17 11.36 28.58
N ARG A 267 40.87 11.58 28.75
CA ARG A 267 40.18 11.47 30.05
C ARG A 267 40.12 10.01 30.54
N LEU A 268 39.84 9.05 29.66
CA LEU A 268 39.92 7.62 29.95
C LEU A 268 41.32 7.20 30.35
N ALA A 269 42.35 7.67 29.64
CA ALA A 269 43.74 7.38 29.97
C ALA A 269 44.12 7.95 31.35
N LYS A 270 43.67 9.16 31.72
CA LYS A 270 43.85 9.74 33.06
C LYS A 270 43.13 8.98 34.18
N ARG A 271 42.14 8.15 33.84
CA ARG A 271 41.44 7.25 34.76
C ARG A 271 42.14 5.92 34.98
N GLY A 272 43.33 5.74 34.42
CA GLY A 272 44.13 4.54 34.56
C GLY A 272 44.07 3.55 33.43
N LEU A 273 43.29 3.79 32.37
CA LEU A 273 43.34 2.94 31.20
C LEU A 273 44.64 3.18 30.41
N LYS A 274 45.27 2.10 29.96
CA LYS A 274 46.36 2.22 28.99
C LYS A 274 45.80 2.89 27.72
N ARG A 275 46.56 3.76 27.05
CA ARG A 275 46.13 4.50 25.85
C ARG A 275 45.49 3.59 24.78
N ARG A 276 46.11 2.43 24.50
CA ARG A 276 45.55 1.40 23.60
C ARG A 276 44.16 0.95 24.01
N MET A 277 43.94 0.73 25.31
CA MET A 277 42.64 0.32 25.82
C MET A 277 41.60 1.44 25.73
N ALA A 278 41.97 2.71 25.94
CA ALA A 278 41.05 3.81 25.75
C ALA A 278 40.57 3.92 24.29
N VAL A 279 41.46 3.70 23.31
CA VAL A 279 41.10 3.65 21.88
C VAL A 279 40.17 2.45 21.61
N VAL A 280 40.48 1.26 22.11
CA VAL A 280 39.64 0.05 21.92
C VAL A 280 38.24 0.25 22.52
N VAL A 281 38.13 0.87 23.70
CA VAL A 281 36.84 1.18 24.33
C VAL A 281 36.01 2.13 23.47
N LEU A 282 36.60 3.20 22.94
CA LEU A 282 35.85 4.17 22.11
C LEU A 282 35.44 3.57 20.76
N ILE A 283 36.30 2.78 20.12
CA ILE A 283 35.94 2.06 18.88
C ILE A 283 34.87 1.00 19.18
N GLY A 284 34.96 0.30 20.33
CA GLY A 284 33.94 -0.64 20.77
C GLY A 284 32.58 0.00 21.02
N CYS A 285 32.56 1.17 21.67
CA CYS A 285 31.34 1.97 21.83
C CYS A 285 30.75 2.36 20.49
N GLU A 286 31.56 2.88 19.56
CA GLU A 286 31.09 3.23 18.21
C GLU A 286 30.54 1.98 17.46
N SER A 287 31.19 0.81 17.63
CA SER A 287 30.70 -0.44 17.03
C SER A 287 29.33 -0.83 17.54
N VAL A 288 29.10 -0.74 18.86
CA VAL A 288 27.77 -0.99 19.45
C VAL A 288 26.74 0.00 18.92
N LEU A 289 27.07 1.28 18.86
CA LEU A 289 26.18 2.32 18.34
C LEU A 289 25.91 2.15 16.84
N GLY A 290 26.90 1.74 16.06
CA GLY A 290 26.75 1.40 14.65
C GLY A 290 25.81 0.22 14.44
N VAL A 291 25.95 -0.85 15.25
CA VAL A 291 25.01 -2.00 15.19
C VAL A 291 23.60 -1.56 15.58
N LEU A 292 23.43 -0.76 16.63
CA LEU A 292 22.12 -0.21 17.01
C LEU A 292 21.54 0.65 15.90
N ALA A 293 22.36 1.46 15.22
CA ALA A 293 21.93 2.25 14.07
C ALA A 293 21.43 1.37 12.91
N VAL A 294 22.14 0.28 12.60
CA VAL A 294 21.74 -0.69 11.57
C VAL A 294 20.42 -1.37 11.95
N LEU A 295 20.31 -1.90 13.16
CA LEU A 295 19.11 -2.60 13.63
C LEU A 295 17.88 -1.65 13.69
N ALA A 296 18.07 -0.44 14.20
CA ALA A 296 17.00 0.56 14.28
C ALA A 296 16.65 1.09 12.88
N GLY A 297 17.65 1.38 12.04
CA GLY A 297 17.47 1.85 10.67
C GLY A 297 16.73 0.85 9.78
N ARG A 298 16.78 -0.44 10.12
CA ARG A 298 16.04 -1.54 9.45
C ARG A 298 14.78 -1.99 10.22
N ARG A 299 14.37 -1.24 11.25
CA ARG A 299 13.19 -1.55 12.09
C ARG A 299 13.23 -2.93 12.76
N VAL A 300 14.41 -3.51 12.95
CA VAL A 300 14.58 -4.77 13.71
C VAL A 300 14.32 -4.52 15.18
N ILE A 301 14.77 -3.36 15.67
CA ILE A 301 14.45 -2.85 17.01
C ILE A 301 13.77 -1.46 16.91
N PRO A 302 12.92 -1.08 17.87
CA PRO A 302 12.39 0.27 17.95
C PRO A 302 13.53 1.31 18.11
N VAL A 303 13.43 2.43 17.40
CA VAL A 303 14.42 3.52 17.52
C VAL A 303 14.53 4.02 18.94
N THR A 304 13.43 4.03 19.71
CA THR A 304 13.41 4.39 21.14
C THR A 304 14.32 3.51 21.97
N VAL A 305 14.39 2.20 21.71
CA VAL A 305 15.29 1.27 22.37
C VAL A 305 16.75 1.60 22.03
N ALA A 306 17.06 1.84 20.75
CA ALA A 306 18.40 2.22 20.34
C ALA A 306 18.85 3.55 20.99
N VAL A 307 17.97 4.54 21.05
CA VAL A 307 18.22 5.82 21.75
C VAL A 307 18.42 5.61 23.24
N LEU A 308 17.60 4.81 23.92
CA LEU A 308 17.74 4.53 25.35
C LEU A 308 19.10 3.89 25.67
N VAL A 309 19.50 2.88 24.91
CA VAL A 309 20.81 2.23 25.06
C VAL A 309 21.96 3.20 24.80
N ALA A 310 21.84 4.03 23.72
CA ALA A 310 22.83 5.03 23.39
C ALA A 310 22.96 6.08 24.50
N VAL A 311 21.86 6.63 24.99
CA VAL A 311 21.83 7.61 26.10
C VAL A 311 22.43 7.02 27.37
N THR A 312 22.10 5.78 27.70
CA THR A 312 22.69 5.07 28.86
C THR A 312 24.19 4.92 28.70
N MET A 313 24.66 4.46 27.55
CA MET A 313 26.09 4.30 27.27
C MET A 313 26.85 5.62 27.31
N VAL A 314 26.31 6.68 26.68
CA VAL A 314 26.86 8.04 26.75
C VAL A 314 26.88 8.55 28.19
N GLY A 315 25.83 8.33 28.95
CA GLY A 315 25.74 8.69 30.36
C GLY A 315 26.82 8.01 31.21
N VAL A 316 27.03 6.70 31.01
CA VAL A 316 28.10 5.95 31.67
C VAL A 316 29.47 6.50 31.28
N LEU A 317 29.73 6.74 29.99
CA LEU A 317 30.98 7.24 29.48
C LEU A 317 31.29 8.65 30.05
N LEU A 318 30.27 9.52 30.13
CA LEU A 318 30.38 10.84 30.76
C LEU A 318 30.64 10.75 32.28
N ALA A 319 29.92 9.89 33.00
CA ALA A 319 30.11 9.69 34.43
C ALA A 319 31.51 9.19 34.74
N VAL A 320 32.03 8.23 33.96
CA VAL A 320 33.40 7.72 34.10
C VAL A 320 34.42 8.80 33.84
N THR A 321 34.18 9.71 32.90
CA THR A 321 35.16 10.75 32.50
C THR A 321 34.99 12.08 33.24
N ALA A 322 33.86 12.34 33.93
CA ALA A 322 33.54 13.61 34.56
C ALA A 322 34.50 14.00 35.73
N LYS A 323 34.96 13.04 36.53
CA LYS A 323 35.86 13.29 37.67
C LYS A 323 37.38 13.29 37.33
N ALA A 324 37.75 13.27 36.03
CA ALA A 324 39.17 13.36 35.65
C ALA A 324 39.67 14.80 35.84
N ARG A 325 40.59 15.03 36.80
CA ARG A 325 41.21 16.33 36.98
C ARG A 325 42.04 16.73 35.76
N VAL A 326 41.61 17.80 35.08
CA VAL A 326 42.33 18.39 33.94
C VAL A 326 43.18 19.55 34.45
N TYR A 327 44.43 19.61 33.98
CA TYR A 327 45.45 20.56 34.36
C TYR A 327 44.96 22.03 34.28
N ARG A 328 45.32 22.87 35.30
CA ARG A 328 45.04 24.32 35.27
C ARG A 328 46.17 25.05 34.54
N GLU A 329 45.90 25.63 33.42
CA GLU A 329 46.72 26.66 32.77
C GLU A 329 45.95 28.00 32.79
N PRO A 330 46.65 29.17 32.73
CA PRO A 330 46.01 30.47 32.91
C PRO A 330 45.01 30.82 31.79
N VAL A 331 43.98 31.56 32.16
CA VAL A 331 42.77 31.87 31.40
C VAL A 331 43.01 33.09 30.51
N ILE A 332 42.85 32.94 29.19
CA ILE A 332 42.58 34.05 28.27
C ILE A 332 41.07 34.03 27.97
N GLY A 333 40.42 35.14 28.32
CA GLY A 333 38.96 35.24 28.37
C GLY A 333 38.29 35.25 27.00
N PHE A 334 37.25 34.42 26.84
CA PHE A 334 36.31 34.50 25.71
C PHE A 334 35.42 35.75 25.89
N PRO A 335 35.03 36.40 24.78
CA PRO A 335 34.09 37.55 24.85
C PRO A 335 32.76 37.07 25.48
N ARG A 336 32.36 37.82 26.51
CA ARG A 336 31.13 37.60 27.29
C ARG A 336 29.89 37.57 26.41
N THR A 337 29.98 38.09 25.19
CA THR A 337 28.90 38.13 24.16
C THR A 337 28.52 36.72 23.65
N LEU A 338 29.44 35.83 23.30
CA LEU A 338 29.12 34.50 22.78
C LEU A 338 28.44 33.60 23.82
N LYS A 339 28.88 33.66 25.11
CA LYS A 339 28.21 32.96 26.19
C LYS A 339 26.75 33.43 26.39
N ARG A 340 26.54 34.73 26.24
CA ARG A 340 25.20 35.33 26.36
C ARG A 340 24.33 34.98 25.14
N THR A 341 24.90 34.94 23.97
CA THR A 341 24.16 34.60 22.72
C THR A 341 23.68 33.13 22.71
N VAL A 342 24.56 32.18 23.05
CA VAL A 342 24.16 30.75 23.10
C VAL A 342 23.14 30.51 24.23
N ALA A 343 23.36 31.11 25.41
CA ALA A 343 22.39 31.04 26.50
C ALA A 343 21.07 31.73 26.14
N ALA A 344 21.12 32.87 25.47
CA ALA A 344 19.93 33.56 24.97
C ALA A 344 19.14 32.75 23.94
N VAL A 345 19.81 32.08 23.00
CA VAL A 345 19.17 31.19 22.01
C VAL A 345 18.51 30.00 22.71
N LEU A 346 19.19 29.31 23.61
CA LEU A 346 18.64 28.18 24.35
C LEU A 346 17.50 28.56 25.28
N LEU A 347 17.56 29.74 25.92
CA LEU A 347 16.53 30.27 26.78
C LEU A 347 15.34 30.89 25.99
N SER A 348 15.56 31.32 24.74
CA SER A 348 14.50 31.85 23.90
C SER A 348 13.62 30.74 23.27
N MET A 349 14.13 29.52 23.06
CA MET A 349 13.34 28.41 22.48
C MET A 349 12.05 28.08 23.24
N PRO A 350 12.04 27.92 24.57
CA PRO A 350 10.79 27.74 25.30
C PRO A 350 9.85 28.95 25.19
N VAL A 351 10.40 30.18 25.19
CA VAL A 351 9.60 31.43 25.08
C VAL A 351 9.00 31.54 23.67
N LEU A 352 9.77 31.23 22.63
CA LEU A 352 9.29 31.22 21.23
C LEU A 352 8.28 30.10 20.97
N GLY A 353 8.43 28.97 21.65
CA GLY A 353 7.56 27.78 21.46
C GLY A 353 6.27 27.84 22.27
N ALA A 354 6.25 28.52 23.44
CA ALA A 354 5.11 28.51 24.34
C ALA A 354 3.77 28.96 23.69
N PRO A 355 3.70 30.01 22.87
CA PRO A 355 2.47 30.39 22.20
C PRO A 355 1.95 29.29 21.26
N ALA A 356 2.83 28.58 20.57
CA ALA A 356 2.45 27.50 19.67
C ALA A 356 1.96 26.26 20.43
N VAL A 357 2.56 25.92 21.58
CA VAL A 357 2.11 24.81 22.43
C VAL A 357 0.71 25.12 23.00
N VAL A 358 0.49 26.34 23.48
CA VAL A 358 -0.83 26.77 23.97
C VAL A 358 -1.87 26.79 22.85
N ALA A 359 -1.47 27.23 21.64
CA ALA A 359 -2.34 27.21 20.45
C ALA A 359 -2.73 25.78 20.04
N LEU A 360 -1.77 24.85 19.99
CA LEU A 360 -2.02 23.43 19.72
C LEU A 360 -2.98 22.82 20.76
N ALA A 361 -2.76 23.07 22.05
CA ALA A 361 -3.64 22.58 23.10
C ALA A 361 -5.07 23.14 22.97
N ARG A 362 -5.21 24.43 22.71
CA ARG A 362 -6.52 25.10 22.56
C ARG A 362 -7.24 24.74 21.25
N ALA A 363 -6.50 24.42 20.18
CA ALA A 363 -7.08 24.03 18.89
C ALA A 363 -7.59 22.58 18.88
N ASN A 364 -7.14 21.75 19.81
CA ASN A 364 -7.44 20.30 19.80
C ASN A 364 -8.94 20.01 19.97
N ALA A 365 -9.64 20.71 20.89
CA ALA A 365 -11.06 20.49 21.13
C ALA A 365 -11.92 20.84 19.88
N PRO A 366 -11.84 22.04 19.28
CA PRO A 366 -12.62 22.33 18.08
C PRO A 366 -12.17 21.53 16.87
N ALA A 367 -10.89 21.12 16.75
CA ALA A 367 -10.46 20.25 15.67
C ALA A 367 -11.13 18.85 15.75
N ARG A 368 -11.26 18.29 16.97
CA ARG A 368 -11.98 17.02 17.18
C ARG A 368 -13.48 17.18 16.94
N ALA A 369 -14.11 18.22 17.51
CA ALA A 369 -15.52 18.49 17.29
C ALA A 369 -15.85 18.62 15.79
N GLY A 370 -15.00 19.32 15.03
CA GLY A 370 -15.13 19.44 13.59
C GLY A 370 -14.97 18.10 12.85
N ALA A 371 -14.04 17.25 13.29
CA ALA A 371 -13.87 15.91 12.70
C ALA A 371 -15.07 14.99 13.01
N ASP A 372 -15.59 15.04 14.23
CA ASP A 372 -16.76 14.26 14.65
C ASP A 372 -18.04 14.73 13.93
N ALA A 373 -18.22 16.02 13.73
CA ALA A 373 -19.30 16.58 12.94
C ALA A 373 -19.20 16.17 11.46
N ALA A 374 -17.98 16.18 10.88
CA ALA A 374 -17.77 15.73 9.51
C ALA A 374 -18.07 14.22 9.33
N ASN A 375 -17.76 13.38 10.33
CA ASN A 375 -18.09 11.95 10.29
C ASN A 375 -19.62 11.75 10.33
N ARG A 376 -20.32 12.41 11.24
CA ARG A 376 -21.79 12.37 11.29
C ARG A 376 -22.42 12.89 9.99
N ALA A 377 -21.82 13.90 9.38
CA ALA A 377 -22.27 14.42 8.08
C ALA A 377 -22.16 13.38 6.95
N LEU A 378 -21.05 12.63 6.91
CA LEU A 378 -20.87 11.54 5.94
C LEU A 378 -21.89 10.41 6.16
N ASP A 379 -22.17 10.05 7.41
CA ASP A 379 -23.15 9.03 7.73
C ASP A 379 -24.57 9.47 7.33
N ALA A 380 -24.95 10.72 7.60
CA ALA A 380 -26.21 11.30 7.13
C ALA A 380 -26.28 11.34 5.59
N PHE A 381 -25.19 11.66 4.92
CA PHE A 381 -25.11 11.64 3.46
C PHE A 381 -25.35 10.23 2.88
N ARG A 382 -24.72 9.21 3.46
CA ARG A 382 -24.94 7.80 3.08
C ARG A 382 -26.36 7.31 3.34
N ALA A 383 -26.98 7.82 4.41
CA ALA A 383 -28.37 7.56 4.71
C ALA A 383 -29.36 8.31 3.79
N GLY A 384 -28.86 9.15 2.86
CA GLY A 384 -29.68 9.94 1.94
C GLY A 384 -30.29 11.21 2.55
N ASP A 385 -29.90 11.57 3.80
CA ASP A 385 -30.36 12.80 4.46
C ASP A 385 -29.41 13.96 4.12
N SER A 386 -29.62 14.54 2.93
CA SER A 386 -28.80 15.63 2.38
C SER A 386 -28.89 16.91 3.22
N GLU A 387 -30.04 17.20 3.84
CA GLU A 387 -30.24 18.40 4.65
C GLU A 387 -29.47 18.30 5.97
N ALA A 388 -29.63 17.20 6.71
CA ALA A 388 -28.85 16.93 7.91
C ALA A 388 -27.35 16.88 7.61
N SER A 389 -26.94 16.25 6.51
CA SER A 389 -25.55 16.20 6.05
C SER A 389 -24.98 17.60 5.83
N ALA A 390 -25.68 18.45 5.06
CA ALA A 390 -25.25 19.84 4.82
C ALA A 390 -25.14 20.65 6.12
N ALA A 391 -26.07 20.47 7.06
CA ALA A 391 -26.04 21.14 8.36
C ALA A 391 -24.82 20.72 9.18
N LEU A 392 -24.54 19.43 9.25
CA LEU A 392 -23.40 18.85 9.96
C LEU A 392 -22.05 19.23 9.32
N PHE A 393 -21.95 19.30 7.99
CA PHE A 393 -20.75 19.82 7.33
C PHE A 393 -20.54 21.31 7.59
N ARG A 394 -21.60 22.11 7.74
CA ARG A 394 -21.46 23.53 8.17
C ARG A 394 -20.96 23.62 9.61
N GLU A 395 -21.46 22.79 10.53
CA GLU A 395 -20.96 22.65 11.90
C GLU A 395 -19.46 22.28 11.89
N ALA A 396 -19.09 21.26 11.12
CA ALA A 396 -17.69 20.84 10.96
C ALA A 396 -16.79 21.98 10.46
N SER A 397 -17.24 22.69 9.43
CA SER A 397 -16.50 23.83 8.86
C SER A 397 -16.32 24.96 9.89
N ALA A 398 -17.33 25.26 10.70
CA ALA A 398 -17.27 26.30 11.72
C ALA A 398 -16.29 25.93 12.87
N GLU A 399 -16.33 24.68 13.34
CA GLU A 399 -15.41 24.18 14.37
C GLU A 399 -13.96 24.14 13.86
N LEU A 400 -13.73 23.68 12.64
CA LEU A 400 -12.40 23.70 12.01
C LEU A 400 -11.90 25.12 11.76
N ALA A 401 -12.77 26.07 11.44
CA ALA A 401 -12.40 27.51 11.34
C ALA A 401 -11.96 28.08 12.69
N GLN A 402 -12.61 27.68 13.81
CA GLN A 402 -12.14 28.05 15.15
C GLN A 402 -10.76 27.46 15.43
N ALA A 403 -10.54 26.18 15.11
CA ALA A 403 -9.23 25.54 15.26
C ALA A 403 -8.17 26.27 14.43
N LYS A 404 -8.48 26.62 13.17
CA LYS A 404 -7.60 27.39 12.27
C LYS A 404 -7.21 28.74 12.88
N ASN A 405 -8.18 29.47 13.41
CA ASN A 405 -7.94 30.76 14.03
C ASN A 405 -7.02 30.67 15.27
N ARG A 406 -7.18 29.59 16.07
CA ARG A 406 -6.31 29.33 17.23
C ARG A 406 -4.90 28.96 16.87
N LEU A 407 -4.71 28.27 15.72
CA LEU A 407 -3.39 27.91 15.18
C LEU A 407 -2.74 29.04 14.38
N GLY A 408 -3.47 30.12 14.09
CA GLY A 408 -3.01 31.29 13.35
C GLY A 408 -2.27 32.29 14.22
N GLY A 409 -1.84 33.40 13.59
CA GLY A 409 -1.23 34.53 14.25
C GLY A 409 0.30 34.52 14.29
N PRO A 410 0.90 35.75 14.38
CA PRO A 410 2.35 35.91 14.31
C PRO A 410 3.10 35.29 15.51
N LEU A 411 2.55 35.39 16.73
CA LEU A 411 3.17 34.78 17.91
C LEU A 411 3.20 33.24 17.86
N VAL A 412 2.13 32.63 17.35
CA VAL A 412 2.07 31.17 17.16
C VAL A 412 3.07 30.72 16.07
N SER A 413 3.26 31.56 15.05
CA SER A 413 4.19 31.26 13.96
C SER A 413 5.66 31.29 14.40
N LEU A 414 6.00 31.93 15.54
CA LEU A 414 7.33 31.83 16.14
C LEU A 414 7.68 30.39 16.53
N GLY A 415 6.68 29.54 16.83
CA GLY A 415 6.87 28.12 17.08
C GLY A 415 7.46 27.34 15.87
N LEU A 416 7.34 27.87 14.66
CA LEU A 416 7.99 27.27 13.47
C LEU A 416 9.52 27.33 13.52
N LEU A 417 10.09 28.23 14.35
CA LEU A 417 11.52 28.35 14.57
C LEU A 417 12.06 27.30 15.58
N VAL A 418 11.16 26.60 16.26
CA VAL A 418 11.53 25.61 17.28
C VAL A 418 11.54 24.21 16.66
N PRO A 419 12.71 23.54 16.57
CA PRO A 419 12.79 22.19 16.00
C PRO A 419 11.87 21.20 16.72
N GLY A 420 11.21 20.33 15.96
CA GLY A 420 10.22 19.37 16.51
C GLY A 420 8.81 19.96 16.73
N LEU A 421 8.69 21.21 17.19
CA LEU A 421 7.40 21.89 17.31
C LEU A 421 6.89 22.36 15.95
N SER A 422 7.77 22.80 15.08
CA SER A 422 7.48 23.24 13.70
C SER A 422 6.71 22.20 12.90
N SER A 423 7.16 20.95 12.90
CA SER A 423 6.49 19.85 12.19
C SER A 423 5.07 19.60 12.71
N ASN A 424 4.89 19.62 14.03
CA ASN A 424 3.60 19.41 14.67
C ASN A 424 2.63 20.58 14.43
N LEU A 425 3.13 21.81 14.47
CA LEU A 425 2.32 22.99 14.17
C LEU A 425 1.90 23.02 12.70
N ASN A 426 2.79 22.72 11.77
CA ASN A 426 2.50 22.62 10.35
C ASN A 426 1.51 21.48 10.05
N ALA A 427 1.68 20.31 10.67
CA ALA A 427 0.76 19.19 10.51
C ALA A 427 -0.64 19.54 11.02
N SER A 428 -0.75 20.17 12.21
CA SER A 428 -2.04 20.60 12.75
C SER A 428 -2.72 21.63 11.85
N ARG A 429 -1.97 22.61 11.34
CA ARG A 429 -2.48 23.60 10.38
C ARG A 429 -2.96 22.94 9.08
N THR A 430 -2.21 21.97 8.57
CA THR A 430 -2.56 21.24 7.34
C THR A 430 -3.79 20.37 7.56
N LEU A 431 -3.87 19.61 8.66
CA LEU A 431 -5.05 18.80 9.00
C LEU A 431 -6.32 19.64 9.07
N VAL A 432 -6.26 20.77 9.77
CA VAL A 432 -7.40 21.69 9.89
C VAL A 432 -7.76 22.31 8.54
N ALA A 433 -6.79 22.68 7.72
CA ALA A 433 -7.02 23.22 6.38
C ALA A 433 -7.66 22.17 5.45
N VAL A 434 -7.14 20.95 5.45
CA VAL A 434 -7.69 19.80 4.70
C VAL A 434 -9.12 19.51 5.16
N GLY A 435 -9.33 19.41 6.49
CA GLY A 435 -10.67 19.18 7.03
C GLY A 435 -11.67 20.26 6.62
N THR A 436 -11.27 21.54 6.64
CA THR A 436 -12.12 22.64 6.18
C THR A 436 -12.44 22.54 4.69
N GLN A 437 -11.47 22.18 3.85
CA GLN A 437 -11.68 22.00 2.40
C GLN A 437 -12.65 20.84 2.13
N LEU A 438 -12.47 19.71 2.83
CA LEU A 438 -13.36 18.55 2.72
C LEU A 438 -14.78 18.88 3.21
N ALA A 439 -14.93 19.57 4.34
CA ALA A 439 -16.23 19.99 4.83
C ALA A 439 -16.94 20.94 3.85
N THR A 440 -16.20 21.85 3.22
CA THR A 440 -16.77 22.77 2.20
C THR A 440 -17.21 21.99 0.95
N ALA A 441 -16.41 21.03 0.48
CA ALA A 441 -16.80 20.15 -0.63
C ALA A 441 -18.04 19.31 -0.25
N GLY A 442 -18.10 18.81 0.98
CA GLY A 442 -19.26 18.10 1.51
C GLY A 442 -20.55 18.93 1.55
N ILE A 443 -20.45 20.21 1.94
CA ILE A 443 -21.59 21.15 1.88
C ILE A 443 -22.11 21.29 0.45
N ASN A 444 -21.20 21.51 -0.51
CA ASN A 444 -21.58 21.68 -1.90
C ASN A 444 -22.23 20.43 -2.48
N LEU A 445 -21.63 19.26 -2.21
CA LEU A 445 -22.18 17.97 -2.64
C LEU A 445 -23.54 17.70 -2.00
N ALA A 446 -23.71 17.92 -0.71
CA ALA A 446 -24.98 17.70 -0.03
C ALA A 446 -26.10 18.62 -0.57
N GLN A 447 -25.78 19.88 -0.90
CA GLN A 447 -26.74 20.81 -1.51
C GLN A 447 -27.16 20.40 -2.91
N VAL A 448 -26.26 19.79 -3.69
CA VAL A 448 -26.54 19.33 -5.05
C VAL A 448 -27.11 17.91 -5.05
N ALA A 449 -26.76 17.08 -4.06
CA ALA A 449 -27.35 15.73 -3.87
C ALA A 449 -28.81 15.77 -3.40
N ASP A 450 -29.27 16.92 -2.89
CA ASP A 450 -30.69 17.16 -2.65
C ASP A 450 -31.51 17.40 -3.95
N ILE A 451 -30.85 17.23 -5.08
CA ILE A 451 -31.54 17.18 -6.38
C ILE A 451 -32.44 15.93 -6.35
N ASP A 452 -33.69 16.19 -6.16
CA ASP A 452 -34.76 15.22 -6.36
C ASP A 452 -34.74 14.82 -7.84
N LEU A 453 -34.41 13.57 -8.13
CA LEU A 453 -34.50 12.99 -9.46
C LEU A 453 -35.95 12.66 -9.85
N THR A 454 -36.93 13.01 -8.99
CA THR A 454 -38.34 12.87 -9.32
C THR A 454 -38.60 13.73 -10.57
N GLY A 455 -39.00 13.07 -11.61
CA GLY A 455 -39.36 13.68 -12.88
C GLY A 455 -40.76 14.31 -12.84
N SER A 456 -41.38 14.42 -14.00
CA SER A 456 -42.77 14.89 -14.14
C SER A 456 -43.81 13.89 -13.68
N GLY A 457 -43.47 12.87 -12.89
CA GLY A 457 -44.36 11.78 -12.48
C GLY A 457 -44.63 10.73 -13.58
N ARG A 458 -43.78 10.67 -14.61
CA ARG A 458 -43.94 9.77 -15.76
C ARG A 458 -42.70 8.91 -16.03
N GLY A 459 -41.81 8.73 -15.04
CA GLY A 459 -40.58 7.97 -15.20
C GLY A 459 -39.48 8.69 -16.00
N ASP A 460 -39.56 10.01 -16.15
CA ASP A 460 -38.56 10.80 -16.84
C ASP A 460 -37.42 11.16 -15.89
N ILE A 461 -36.20 10.69 -16.15
CA ILE A 461 -35.01 11.07 -15.40
C ILE A 461 -34.54 12.45 -15.90
N PRO A 462 -34.49 13.48 -15.05
CA PRO A 462 -34.14 14.84 -15.48
C PRO A 462 -32.62 14.95 -15.75
N LEU A 463 -32.20 14.70 -16.98
CA LEU A 463 -30.80 14.71 -17.40
C LEU A 463 -30.05 16.00 -17.05
N ASP A 464 -30.73 17.16 -17.16
CA ASP A 464 -30.15 18.45 -16.81
C ASP A 464 -29.81 18.56 -15.32
N ARG A 465 -30.57 17.90 -14.47
CA ARG A 465 -30.27 17.82 -13.03
C ARG A 465 -29.06 16.91 -12.79
N LEU A 466 -29.00 15.76 -13.46
CA LEU A 466 -27.88 14.83 -13.38
C LEU A 466 -26.59 15.48 -13.87
N LYS A 467 -26.63 16.22 -14.97
CA LYS A 467 -25.47 16.97 -15.48
C LYS A 467 -24.98 18.06 -14.53
N ARG A 468 -25.85 18.65 -13.69
CA ARG A 468 -25.42 19.63 -12.67
C ARG A 468 -24.63 18.99 -11.52
N LEU A 469 -24.76 17.69 -11.28
CA LEU A 469 -23.94 16.97 -10.29
C LEU A 469 -22.49 16.84 -10.75
N THR A 470 -22.24 16.69 -12.04
CA THR A 470 -20.91 16.41 -12.60
C THR A 470 -19.84 17.42 -12.17
N PRO A 471 -20.00 18.74 -12.31
CA PRO A 471 -18.96 19.69 -11.94
C PRO A 471 -18.69 19.74 -10.42
N GLU A 472 -19.66 19.43 -9.59
CA GLU A 472 -19.47 19.41 -8.14
C GLU A 472 -18.75 18.13 -7.70
N LEU A 473 -19.04 16.99 -8.34
CA LEU A 473 -18.33 15.74 -8.13
C LEU A 473 -16.87 15.84 -8.60
N ASP A 474 -16.61 16.47 -9.75
CA ASP A 474 -15.25 16.71 -10.23
C ASP A 474 -14.46 17.59 -9.24
N ARG A 475 -15.08 18.64 -8.70
CA ARG A 475 -14.46 19.47 -7.64
C ARG A 475 -14.18 18.66 -6.38
N ALA A 476 -15.07 17.75 -6.00
CA ALA A 476 -14.86 16.89 -4.85
C ALA A 476 -13.69 15.93 -5.07
N VAL A 477 -13.57 15.31 -6.26
CA VAL A 477 -12.41 14.49 -6.64
C VAL A 477 -11.13 15.31 -6.50
N ASP A 478 -11.08 16.49 -7.06
CA ASP A 478 -9.94 17.40 -6.98
C ASP A 478 -9.56 17.76 -5.52
N VAL A 479 -10.54 18.00 -4.66
CA VAL A 479 -10.31 18.31 -3.24
C VAL A 479 -9.76 17.08 -2.52
N VAL A 480 -10.33 15.91 -2.73
CA VAL A 480 -9.88 14.66 -2.13
C VAL A 480 -8.45 14.34 -2.56
N GLU A 481 -8.12 14.42 -3.84
CA GLU A 481 -6.78 14.15 -4.34
C GLU A 481 -5.73 15.15 -3.83
N ARG A 482 -6.06 16.45 -3.80
CA ARG A 482 -5.17 17.46 -3.20
C ARG A 482 -4.94 17.16 -1.71
N SER A 483 -6.00 16.80 -1.00
CA SER A 483 -5.95 16.44 0.41
C SER A 483 -5.06 15.22 0.65
N GLN A 484 -5.20 14.17 -0.16
CA GLN A 484 -4.33 12.99 -0.10
C GLN A 484 -2.85 13.35 -0.30
N ARG A 485 -2.54 14.19 -1.30
CA ARG A 485 -1.16 14.65 -1.55
C ARG A 485 -0.61 15.45 -0.37
N GLN A 486 -1.42 16.29 0.27
CA GLN A 486 -1.02 17.06 1.45
C GLN A 486 -0.78 16.15 2.67
N ILE A 487 -1.67 15.20 2.93
CA ILE A 487 -1.56 14.25 4.05
C ILE A 487 -0.35 13.32 3.87
N ARG A 488 -0.09 12.80 2.67
CA ARG A 488 1.12 11.99 2.39
C ARG A 488 2.41 12.74 2.67
N ARG A 489 2.48 14.05 2.41
CA ARG A 489 3.64 14.88 2.75
C ARG A 489 3.85 15.02 4.26
N LEU A 490 2.79 15.00 5.07
CA LEU A 490 2.89 15.05 6.52
C LEU A 490 3.43 13.75 7.14
N GLN A 491 3.20 12.61 6.51
CA GLN A 491 3.72 11.32 6.96
C GLN A 491 5.24 11.25 6.98
N ALA A 492 5.91 12.17 6.26
CA ALA A 492 7.35 12.32 6.25
C ALA A 492 7.93 13.13 7.42
N GLY A 493 7.12 13.76 8.29
CA GLY A 493 7.54 14.66 9.38
C GLY A 493 7.58 14.02 10.78
N PHE A 494 8.32 14.64 11.75
CA PHE A 494 8.25 14.24 13.17
C PHE A 494 6.93 14.71 13.77
N LEU A 495 6.03 13.76 14.03
CA LEU A 495 4.74 14.03 14.63
C LEU A 495 4.63 13.35 16.00
N LEU A 496 4.05 14.04 16.95
CA LEU A 496 3.66 13.45 18.22
C LEU A 496 2.64 12.33 18.01
N PRO A 497 2.62 11.27 18.83
CA PRO A 497 1.78 10.10 18.61
C PRO A 497 0.30 10.40 18.33
N PRO A 498 -0.40 11.33 19.03
CA PRO A 498 -1.80 11.62 18.73
C PRO A 498 -1.99 12.24 17.32
N LEU A 499 -1.03 13.06 16.89
CA LEU A 499 -1.10 13.73 15.60
C LEU A 499 -0.72 12.79 14.46
N SER A 500 0.25 11.90 14.71
CA SER A 500 0.61 10.83 13.78
C SER A 500 -0.58 9.89 13.53
N ALA A 501 -1.30 9.51 14.59
CA ALA A 501 -2.51 8.69 14.47
C ALA A 501 -3.59 9.39 13.65
N ALA A 502 -3.85 10.69 13.89
CA ALA A 502 -4.82 11.46 13.12
C ALA A 502 -4.46 11.59 11.65
N VAL A 503 -3.15 11.77 11.33
CA VAL A 503 -2.66 11.82 9.93
C VAL A 503 -2.84 10.46 9.24
N GLN A 504 -2.56 9.36 9.93
CA GLN A 504 -2.74 8.00 9.39
C GLN A 504 -4.21 7.68 9.18
N GLU A 505 -5.06 7.98 10.15
CA GLU A 505 -6.50 7.75 10.08
C GLU A 505 -7.14 8.54 8.93
N LEU A 506 -6.86 9.86 8.85
CA LEU A 506 -7.36 10.67 7.74
C LEU A 506 -6.81 10.20 6.39
N GLY A 507 -5.53 9.79 6.33
CA GLY A 507 -4.92 9.25 5.12
C GLY A 507 -5.64 8.00 4.62
N SER A 508 -5.89 7.03 5.49
CA SER A 508 -6.59 5.79 5.14
C SER A 508 -8.06 6.02 4.76
N ARG A 509 -8.74 6.99 5.40
CA ARG A 509 -10.10 7.39 5.00
C ARG A 509 -10.12 8.03 3.62
N LEU A 510 -9.22 8.99 3.37
CA LEU A 510 -9.11 9.63 2.06
C LEU A 510 -8.80 8.63 0.94
N GLU A 511 -8.05 7.56 1.20
CA GLU A 511 -7.80 6.49 0.22
C GLU A 511 -9.08 5.74 -0.12
N ARG A 512 -9.88 5.35 0.86
CA ARG A 512 -11.19 4.69 0.64
C ARG A 512 -12.18 5.62 -0.06
N GLU A 513 -12.37 6.82 0.44
CA GLU A 513 -13.34 7.78 -0.12
C GLU A 513 -12.93 8.31 -1.51
N SER A 514 -11.65 8.29 -1.85
CA SER A 514 -11.17 8.69 -3.18
C SER A 514 -11.72 7.79 -4.28
N THR A 515 -11.77 6.48 -4.04
CA THR A 515 -12.29 5.51 -5.01
C THR A 515 -13.79 5.75 -5.23
N SER A 516 -14.55 5.87 -4.16
CA SER A 516 -16.00 6.11 -4.23
C SER A 516 -16.34 7.46 -4.88
N THR A 517 -15.59 8.52 -4.54
CA THR A 517 -15.81 9.85 -5.13
C THR A 517 -15.49 9.88 -6.62
N LYS A 518 -14.41 9.22 -7.07
CA LYS A 518 -14.07 9.08 -8.49
C LYS A 518 -15.15 8.30 -9.24
N LEU A 519 -15.60 7.20 -8.67
CA LEU A 519 -16.62 6.37 -9.27
C LEU A 519 -17.95 7.12 -9.42
N ALA A 520 -18.33 7.92 -8.42
CA ALA A 520 -19.51 8.78 -8.51
C ALA A 520 -19.37 9.86 -9.61
N ALA A 521 -18.19 10.48 -9.74
CA ALA A 521 -17.92 11.45 -10.78
C ALA A 521 -17.97 10.81 -12.18
N GLU A 522 -17.32 9.67 -12.36
CA GLU A 522 -17.35 8.90 -13.61
C GLU A 522 -18.79 8.48 -13.97
N SER A 523 -19.58 8.02 -13.00
CA SER A 523 -20.99 7.70 -13.19
C SER A 523 -21.79 8.91 -13.66
N ALA A 524 -21.58 10.09 -13.06
CA ALA A 524 -22.26 11.31 -13.46
C ALA A 524 -21.90 11.77 -14.88
N HIS A 525 -20.71 11.46 -15.37
CA HIS A 525 -20.31 11.72 -16.75
C HIS A 525 -20.94 10.73 -17.75
N VAL A 526 -21.05 9.46 -17.41
CA VAL A 526 -21.43 8.36 -18.32
C VAL A 526 -22.96 8.17 -18.38
N LEU A 527 -23.66 8.23 -17.23
CA LEU A 527 -25.07 7.95 -17.12
C LEU A 527 -25.98 8.76 -18.07
N PRO A 528 -25.76 10.07 -18.33
CA PRO A 528 -26.60 10.80 -19.27
C PRO A 528 -26.61 10.18 -20.68
N ALA A 529 -25.45 9.75 -21.18
CA ALA A 529 -25.34 9.09 -22.47
C ALA A 529 -26.05 7.73 -22.50
N MET A 530 -25.94 6.95 -21.43
CA MET A 530 -26.67 5.69 -21.28
C MET A 530 -28.19 5.90 -21.22
N LEU A 531 -28.65 7.02 -20.71
CA LEU A 531 -30.09 7.38 -20.64
C LEU A 531 -30.60 8.07 -21.92
N GLY A 532 -29.82 8.07 -23.01
CA GLY A 532 -30.25 8.56 -24.31
C GLY A 532 -30.12 10.07 -24.50
N ASP A 533 -29.23 10.75 -23.78
CA ASP A 533 -28.96 12.19 -23.97
C ASP A 533 -28.41 12.53 -25.36
N GLN A 534 -27.72 11.60 -26.01
CA GLN A 534 -27.06 11.75 -27.30
C GLN A 534 -27.72 10.96 -28.44
N GLY A 535 -28.94 10.46 -28.23
CA GLY A 535 -29.70 9.63 -29.16
C GLY A 535 -30.28 8.38 -28.51
N ILE A 536 -31.00 7.63 -29.29
CA ILE A 536 -31.70 6.43 -28.84
C ILE A 536 -30.71 5.36 -28.38
N ARG A 537 -30.96 4.79 -27.21
CA ARG A 537 -30.19 3.68 -26.62
C ARG A 537 -31.12 2.47 -26.45
N ARG A 538 -30.64 1.28 -26.79
CA ARG A 538 -31.40 0.04 -26.73
C ARG A 538 -30.72 -0.95 -25.83
N TYR A 539 -31.48 -1.56 -24.94
CA TYR A 539 -30.99 -2.54 -23.96
C TYR A 539 -31.80 -3.82 -24.06
N PHE A 540 -31.10 -4.95 -24.18
CA PHE A 540 -31.73 -6.25 -24.05
C PHE A 540 -31.88 -6.57 -22.57
N LEU A 541 -33.10 -6.91 -22.13
CA LEU A 541 -33.40 -7.32 -20.77
C LEU A 541 -33.62 -8.83 -20.73
N ALA A 542 -32.76 -9.56 -20.02
CA ALA A 542 -32.81 -10.99 -19.83
C ALA A 542 -33.42 -11.33 -18.45
N PHE A 543 -34.58 -12.02 -18.44
CA PHE A 543 -35.18 -12.50 -17.20
C PHE A 543 -34.72 -13.93 -16.95
N GLN A 544 -33.98 -14.12 -15.85
CA GLN A 544 -33.42 -15.39 -15.44
C GLN A 544 -34.21 -16.04 -14.32
N ASN A 545 -34.12 -17.37 -14.19
CA ASN A 545 -34.78 -18.14 -13.15
C ASN A 545 -33.77 -19.08 -12.46
N ASN A 546 -33.35 -18.74 -11.25
CA ASN A 546 -32.34 -19.47 -10.47
C ASN A 546 -32.83 -20.83 -9.95
N ALA A 547 -34.12 -21.17 -10.06
CA ALA A 547 -34.60 -22.52 -9.78
C ALA A 547 -34.07 -23.55 -10.80
N GLU A 548 -33.48 -23.09 -11.90
CA GLU A 548 -32.77 -23.88 -12.91
C GLU A 548 -31.47 -23.21 -13.23
N LEU A 549 -30.37 -23.62 -12.57
CA LEU A 549 -29.08 -22.94 -12.66
C LEU A 549 -28.47 -22.99 -14.05
N ARG A 550 -27.86 -21.87 -14.45
CA ARG A 550 -26.99 -21.69 -15.61
C ARG A 550 -25.76 -20.89 -15.20
N GLY A 551 -24.79 -20.74 -16.09
CA GLY A 551 -23.52 -20.06 -15.80
C GLY A 551 -23.67 -18.72 -15.10
N THR A 552 -24.55 -17.83 -15.59
CA THR A 552 -24.79 -16.48 -15.02
C THR A 552 -25.90 -16.44 -13.98
N GLY A 553 -26.29 -17.55 -13.38
CA GLY A 553 -27.27 -17.62 -12.28
C GLY A 553 -28.50 -18.46 -12.60
N GLY A 554 -29.24 -18.24 -13.68
CA GLY A 554 -30.46 -18.98 -13.95
C GLY A 554 -30.84 -19.10 -15.42
N PHE A 555 -31.71 -20.06 -15.71
CA PHE A 555 -32.29 -20.25 -17.03
C PHE A 555 -33.02 -18.97 -17.49
N MET A 556 -32.71 -18.49 -18.69
CA MET A 556 -33.42 -17.35 -19.29
C MET A 556 -34.75 -17.78 -19.87
N GLY A 557 -35.88 -17.29 -19.32
CA GLY A 557 -37.23 -17.66 -19.78
C GLY A 557 -37.90 -16.60 -20.65
N ASN A 558 -37.74 -15.36 -20.30
CA ASN A 558 -38.33 -14.22 -20.98
C ASN A 558 -37.25 -13.18 -21.34
N TRP A 559 -37.59 -12.35 -22.32
CA TRP A 559 -36.74 -11.24 -22.72
C TRP A 559 -37.56 -9.95 -22.89
N GLY A 560 -36.90 -8.80 -22.82
CA GLY A 560 -37.45 -7.51 -23.13
C GLY A 560 -36.44 -6.62 -23.89
N GLU A 561 -36.94 -5.59 -24.53
CA GLU A 561 -36.15 -4.51 -25.13
C GLU A 561 -36.54 -3.22 -24.46
N ILE A 562 -35.60 -2.59 -23.76
CA ILE A 562 -35.77 -1.26 -23.16
C ILE A 562 -35.14 -0.24 -24.11
N VAL A 563 -35.86 0.83 -24.36
CA VAL A 563 -35.40 1.97 -25.15
C VAL A 563 -35.27 3.19 -24.24
N GLY A 564 -34.08 3.80 -24.24
CA GLY A 564 -33.78 5.06 -23.56
C GLY A 564 -33.65 6.21 -24.57
N GLU A 565 -34.36 7.32 -24.34
CA GLU A 565 -34.33 8.52 -25.18
C GLU A 565 -34.59 9.77 -24.31
N GLY A 566 -33.64 10.68 -24.26
CA GLY A 566 -33.76 11.95 -23.53
C GLY A 566 -34.07 11.80 -22.04
N GLY A 567 -33.59 10.74 -21.38
CA GLY A 567 -33.82 10.44 -19.95
C GLY A 567 -35.08 9.61 -19.69
N ARG A 568 -35.85 9.30 -20.73
CA ARG A 568 -37.02 8.44 -20.63
C ARG A 568 -36.70 7.00 -21.00
N LEU A 569 -37.00 6.06 -20.09
CA LEU A 569 -36.92 4.64 -20.36
C LEU A 569 -38.32 4.09 -20.68
N ARG A 570 -38.41 3.21 -21.65
CA ARG A 570 -39.67 2.51 -21.97
C ARG A 570 -39.40 1.06 -22.39
N LEU A 571 -40.25 0.14 -21.97
CA LEU A 571 -40.25 -1.21 -22.49
C LEU A 571 -40.90 -1.18 -23.89
N GLU A 572 -40.11 -1.44 -24.93
CA GLU A 572 -40.54 -1.39 -26.35
C GLU A 572 -41.10 -2.74 -26.80
N ARG A 573 -40.41 -3.81 -26.45
CA ARG A 573 -40.75 -5.19 -26.78
C ARG A 573 -40.62 -6.10 -25.57
N PHE A 574 -41.41 -7.12 -25.55
CA PHE A 574 -41.32 -8.17 -24.52
C PHE A 574 -41.81 -9.48 -25.15
N GLY A 575 -41.17 -10.61 -24.80
CA GLY A 575 -41.53 -11.90 -25.35
C GLY A 575 -40.87 -13.08 -24.63
N ARG A 576 -41.07 -14.26 -25.20
CA ARG A 576 -40.51 -15.53 -24.73
C ARG A 576 -39.34 -15.93 -25.59
N LEU A 577 -38.45 -16.75 -25.04
CA LEU A 577 -37.26 -17.22 -25.79
C LEU A 577 -37.59 -18.08 -27.01
N ASP A 578 -38.68 -18.87 -26.96
CA ASP A 578 -39.15 -19.66 -28.10
C ASP A 578 -39.46 -18.79 -29.33
N GLU A 579 -39.95 -17.55 -29.15
CA GLU A 579 -40.15 -16.57 -30.21
C GLU A 579 -38.80 -16.18 -30.86
N LEU A 580 -37.73 -15.94 -30.06
CA LEU A 580 -36.39 -15.65 -30.58
C LEU A 580 -35.77 -16.87 -31.28
N ASN A 581 -36.04 -18.09 -30.76
CA ASN A 581 -35.62 -19.29 -31.44
C ASN A 581 -36.30 -19.48 -32.79
N ALA A 582 -37.59 -19.17 -32.88
CA ALA A 582 -38.35 -19.30 -34.13
C ALA A 582 -38.02 -18.21 -35.15
N ALA A 583 -37.66 -17.02 -34.68
CA ALA A 583 -37.45 -15.87 -35.53
C ALA A 583 -36.04 -15.83 -36.19
N GLY A 584 -35.94 -15.07 -37.30
CA GLY A 584 -34.67 -14.74 -37.96
C GLY A 584 -34.12 -15.79 -38.87
N THR A 585 -32.90 -15.58 -39.33
CA THR A 585 -32.20 -16.42 -40.30
C THR A 585 -31.40 -17.52 -39.62
N LYS A 586 -31.41 -18.73 -40.15
CA LYS A 586 -30.60 -19.87 -39.63
C LYS A 586 -29.68 -20.39 -40.77
N PRO A 587 -28.44 -20.85 -40.46
CA PRO A 587 -27.80 -20.85 -39.14
C PRO A 587 -27.40 -19.43 -38.69
N ARG A 588 -27.41 -19.18 -37.35
CA ARG A 588 -26.89 -17.93 -36.78
C ARG A 588 -25.38 -17.96 -36.80
N VAL A 589 -24.76 -16.82 -37.03
CA VAL A 589 -23.29 -16.69 -37.10
C VAL A 589 -22.83 -15.86 -35.89
N LEU A 590 -21.91 -16.44 -35.12
CA LEU A 590 -21.32 -15.78 -33.96
C LEU A 590 -19.84 -15.53 -34.18
N SER A 591 -19.36 -14.37 -33.78
CA SER A 591 -17.96 -13.97 -33.78
C SER A 591 -17.33 -14.22 -32.41
N GLY A 592 -17.13 -15.47 -32.02
CA GLY A 592 -16.56 -15.82 -30.74
C GLY A 592 -15.24 -16.58 -30.87
N ASP A 593 -14.52 -16.75 -29.74
CA ASP A 593 -13.38 -17.62 -29.67
C ASP A 593 -13.81 -19.08 -30.00
N PRO A 594 -13.20 -19.76 -30.98
CA PRO A 594 -13.47 -21.16 -31.24
C PRO A 594 -13.36 -22.05 -29.99
N ALA A 595 -12.41 -21.74 -29.08
CA ALA A 595 -12.25 -22.47 -27.83
C ALA A 595 -13.49 -22.40 -26.94
N PHE A 596 -14.19 -21.26 -26.93
CA PHE A 596 -15.46 -21.11 -26.21
C PHE A 596 -16.52 -22.07 -26.77
N PHE A 597 -16.70 -22.14 -28.08
CA PHE A 597 -17.71 -23.02 -28.70
C PHE A 597 -17.33 -24.49 -28.55
N ASP A 598 -16.04 -24.85 -28.59
CA ASP A 598 -15.59 -26.19 -28.29
C ASP A 598 -15.85 -26.58 -26.84
N ARG A 599 -15.62 -25.69 -25.90
CA ARG A 599 -15.92 -25.87 -24.47
C ARG A 599 -17.39 -26.14 -24.25
N TRP A 600 -18.25 -25.35 -24.87
CA TRP A 600 -19.70 -25.39 -24.66
C TRP A 600 -20.47 -26.17 -25.77
N ARG A 601 -19.76 -26.99 -26.51
CA ARG A 601 -20.34 -27.75 -27.63
C ARG A 601 -21.57 -28.60 -27.23
N LEU A 602 -21.57 -29.18 -26.02
CA LEU A 602 -22.68 -29.94 -25.47
C LEU A 602 -23.98 -29.11 -25.42
N PHE A 603 -23.85 -27.83 -25.09
CA PHE A 603 -24.99 -26.91 -24.92
C PHE A 603 -25.37 -26.16 -26.19
N ASN A 604 -24.43 -26.03 -27.13
CA ASN A 604 -24.62 -25.33 -28.41
C ASN A 604 -25.21 -23.92 -28.27
N PRO A 605 -24.57 -22.98 -27.52
CA PRO A 605 -25.13 -21.67 -27.15
C PRO A 605 -25.39 -20.74 -28.34
N GLY A 606 -24.81 -21.01 -29.50
CA GLY A 606 -25.08 -20.24 -30.72
C GLY A 606 -26.38 -20.63 -31.47
N GLN A 607 -26.96 -21.75 -31.12
CA GLN A 607 -28.13 -22.32 -31.83
C GLN A 607 -29.42 -22.14 -31.00
N TYR A 608 -29.31 -22.32 -29.70
CA TYR A 608 -30.42 -22.31 -28.75
C TYR A 608 -30.31 -21.16 -27.75
N TRP A 609 -31.28 -20.28 -27.75
CA TRP A 609 -31.33 -19.14 -26.82
C TRP A 609 -31.35 -19.54 -25.36
N GLU A 610 -31.93 -20.71 -25.05
CA GLU A 610 -31.95 -21.30 -23.69
C GLU A 610 -30.57 -21.62 -23.14
N GLN A 611 -29.58 -21.69 -24.03
CA GLN A 611 -28.20 -22.05 -23.68
C GLN A 611 -27.21 -20.89 -23.84
N VAL A 612 -27.69 -19.68 -24.10
CA VAL A 612 -26.82 -18.52 -24.37
C VAL A 612 -25.97 -18.12 -23.17
N ASN A 613 -26.47 -18.42 -21.95
CA ASN A 613 -25.85 -18.03 -20.69
C ASN A 613 -25.17 -19.20 -19.94
N VAL A 614 -24.54 -20.11 -20.68
CA VAL A 614 -23.75 -21.21 -20.11
C VAL A 614 -22.41 -20.77 -19.53
N SER A 615 -21.81 -19.68 -20.01
CA SER A 615 -20.62 -19.11 -19.42
C SER A 615 -20.91 -18.45 -18.07
N PRO A 616 -20.07 -18.62 -17.04
CA PRO A 616 -20.20 -17.84 -15.80
C PRO A 616 -19.77 -16.38 -15.95
N ASP A 617 -19.07 -16.03 -17.04
CA ASP A 617 -18.67 -14.66 -17.36
C ASP A 617 -19.81 -13.93 -18.07
N PHE A 618 -20.47 -13.01 -17.38
CA PHE A 618 -21.62 -12.32 -17.97
C PHE A 618 -21.24 -11.44 -19.18
N PRO A 619 -20.09 -10.74 -19.25
CA PRO A 619 -19.70 -10.01 -20.46
C PRO A 619 -19.60 -10.92 -21.71
N THR A 620 -19.19 -12.16 -21.55
CA THR A 620 -19.18 -13.15 -22.63
C THR A 620 -20.59 -13.52 -23.08
N THR A 621 -21.46 -13.84 -22.12
CA THR A 621 -22.89 -14.09 -22.37
C THR A 621 -23.57 -12.91 -23.03
N ALA A 622 -23.34 -11.70 -22.55
CA ALA A 622 -23.97 -10.48 -23.06
C ALA A 622 -23.54 -10.14 -24.50
N ARG A 623 -22.29 -10.36 -24.86
CA ARG A 623 -21.81 -10.24 -26.26
C ARG A 623 -22.51 -11.23 -27.18
N LEU A 624 -22.68 -12.48 -26.75
CA LEU A 624 -23.45 -13.45 -27.53
C LEU A 624 -24.90 -13.01 -27.73
N ILE A 625 -25.57 -12.52 -26.69
CA ILE A 625 -26.93 -11.96 -26.76
C ILE A 625 -26.96 -10.79 -27.76
N ALA A 626 -26.02 -9.86 -27.68
CA ALA A 626 -25.97 -8.69 -28.55
C ALA A 626 -25.76 -9.07 -30.04
N GLU A 627 -25.02 -10.17 -30.31
CA GLU A 627 -24.84 -10.71 -31.68
C GLU A 627 -26.06 -11.52 -32.17
N LEU A 628 -26.67 -12.31 -31.26
CA LEU A 628 -27.82 -13.16 -31.63
C LEU A 628 -29.12 -12.38 -31.83
N TYR A 629 -29.33 -11.33 -31.05
CA TYR A 629 -30.61 -10.62 -31.04
C TYR A 629 -30.97 -9.99 -32.38
N PRO A 630 -30.07 -9.29 -33.09
CA PRO A 630 -30.38 -8.80 -34.45
C PRO A 630 -30.66 -9.94 -35.44
N GLN A 631 -30.00 -11.09 -35.32
CA GLN A 631 -30.22 -12.26 -36.16
C GLN A 631 -31.53 -12.98 -35.84
N SER A 632 -32.17 -12.64 -34.70
CA SER A 632 -33.47 -13.17 -34.26
C SER A 632 -34.59 -12.13 -34.39
N GLY A 633 -34.45 -11.15 -35.29
CA GLY A 633 -35.46 -10.14 -35.57
C GLY A 633 -35.51 -8.95 -34.63
N GLY A 634 -34.50 -8.77 -33.78
CA GLY A 634 -34.29 -7.59 -32.97
C GLY A 634 -33.52 -6.47 -33.65
N GLN A 635 -33.30 -5.36 -32.95
CA GLN A 635 -32.39 -4.31 -33.37
C GLN A 635 -31.05 -4.46 -32.64
N PRO A 636 -29.92 -3.95 -33.17
CA PRO A 636 -28.67 -3.89 -32.42
C PRO A 636 -28.87 -3.20 -31.06
N VAL A 637 -28.27 -3.76 -30.02
CA VAL A 637 -28.38 -3.25 -28.65
C VAL A 637 -27.08 -2.61 -28.17
N ASP A 638 -27.23 -1.57 -27.35
CA ASP A 638 -26.14 -0.85 -26.71
C ASP A 638 -25.68 -1.49 -25.39
N GLY A 639 -26.48 -2.42 -24.85
CA GLY A 639 -26.18 -3.14 -23.64
C GLY A 639 -27.16 -4.26 -23.37
N VAL A 640 -26.78 -5.09 -22.38
CA VAL A 640 -27.57 -6.23 -21.89
C VAL A 640 -27.71 -6.12 -20.39
N ILE A 641 -28.92 -6.27 -19.90
CA ILE A 641 -29.25 -6.27 -18.47
C ILE A 641 -29.84 -7.64 -18.14
N ALA A 642 -29.30 -8.35 -17.17
CA ALA A 642 -29.87 -9.57 -16.66
C ALA A 642 -30.45 -9.34 -15.26
N VAL A 643 -31.65 -9.89 -15.03
CA VAL A 643 -32.33 -9.78 -13.76
C VAL A 643 -32.99 -11.12 -13.45
N ASP A 644 -32.92 -11.53 -12.19
CA ASP A 644 -33.53 -12.72 -11.65
C ASP A 644 -34.59 -12.39 -10.56
N PRO A 645 -35.27 -13.33 -9.93
CA PRO A 645 -36.27 -13.05 -8.92
C PRO A 645 -35.83 -12.19 -7.73
N PRO A 646 -34.62 -12.35 -7.13
CA PRO A 646 -34.11 -11.39 -6.16
C PRO A 646 -33.87 -10.00 -6.75
N GLY A 647 -33.40 -9.90 -7.99
CA GLY A 647 -33.30 -8.64 -8.71
C GLY A 647 -34.64 -7.96 -8.95
N LEU A 648 -35.68 -8.73 -9.28
CA LEU A 648 -37.08 -8.22 -9.34
C LEU A 648 -37.56 -7.71 -7.97
N ALA A 649 -37.22 -8.41 -6.89
CA ALA A 649 -37.49 -7.94 -5.53
C ALA A 649 -36.85 -6.58 -5.24
N ALA A 650 -35.61 -6.38 -5.66
CA ALA A 650 -34.92 -5.12 -5.55
C ALA A 650 -35.57 -3.99 -6.37
N MET A 651 -36.03 -4.28 -7.58
CA MET A 651 -36.81 -3.33 -8.40
C MET A 651 -38.11 -2.94 -7.71
N LEU A 652 -38.85 -3.91 -7.13
CA LEU A 652 -40.12 -3.66 -6.40
C LEU A 652 -39.94 -2.80 -5.13
N LYS A 653 -38.77 -2.74 -4.53
CA LYS A 653 -38.47 -1.77 -3.45
C LYS A 653 -38.57 -0.32 -3.92
N LEU A 654 -38.30 -0.04 -5.19
CA LEU A 654 -38.41 1.29 -5.80
C LEU A 654 -39.80 1.58 -6.39
N THR A 655 -40.39 0.58 -7.03
CA THR A 655 -41.65 0.76 -7.76
C THR A 655 -42.89 0.60 -6.88
N GLY A 656 -42.75 -0.06 -5.73
CA GLY A 656 -43.86 -0.54 -4.92
C GLY A 656 -44.49 -1.81 -5.47
N PRO A 657 -45.59 -2.31 -4.84
CA PRO A 657 -46.24 -3.55 -5.19
C PRO A 657 -46.92 -3.54 -6.57
N VAL A 658 -46.91 -4.68 -7.24
CA VAL A 658 -47.63 -4.91 -8.50
C VAL A 658 -48.82 -5.84 -8.27
N SER A 659 -49.99 -5.47 -8.81
CA SER A 659 -51.21 -6.28 -8.73
C SER A 659 -51.47 -7.02 -10.03
N MET A 660 -51.59 -8.33 -9.98
CA MET A 660 -51.89 -9.20 -11.12
C MET A 660 -53.33 -9.65 -11.08
N PRO A 661 -54.10 -9.57 -12.19
CA PRO A 661 -55.50 -9.95 -12.21
C PRO A 661 -55.77 -11.40 -11.79
N THR A 662 -54.80 -12.29 -12.04
CA THR A 662 -54.93 -13.74 -11.77
C THR A 662 -54.29 -14.15 -10.45
N TRP A 663 -53.83 -13.20 -9.63
CA TRP A 663 -53.17 -13.46 -8.36
C TRP A 663 -53.87 -12.76 -7.21
N PRO A 664 -54.11 -13.47 -6.08
CA PRO A 664 -55.06 -12.97 -5.05
C PRO A 664 -54.53 -11.83 -4.21
N VAL A 665 -53.23 -11.64 -4.13
CA VAL A 665 -52.58 -10.60 -3.31
C VAL A 665 -51.58 -9.79 -4.14
N PRO A 666 -51.30 -8.53 -3.77
CA PRO A 666 -50.27 -7.77 -4.43
C PRO A 666 -48.89 -8.48 -4.34
N ILE A 667 -48.14 -8.42 -5.41
CA ILE A 667 -46.81 -8.96 -5.45
C ILE A 667 -45.83 -7.86 -5.00
N THR A 668 -45.06 -8.13 -3.93
CA THR A 668 -44.17 -7.19 -3.24
C THR A 668 -42.74 -7.65 -3.33
N SER A 669 -41.82 -6.81 -2.89
CA SER A 669 -40.36 -7.17 -2.75
C SER A 669 -40.13 -8.37 -1.84
N GLU A 670 -41.06 -8.67 -0.91
CA GLU A 670 -40.92 -9.75 0.08
C GLU A 670 -41.47 -11.11 -0.45
N ASN A 671 -42.43 -11.10 -1.38
CA ASN A 671 -43.06 -12.34 -1.83
C ASN A 671 -42.73 -12.72 -3.29
N VAL A 672 -42.22 -11.81 -4.12
CA VAL A 672 -41.99 -12.07 -5.55
C VAL A 672 -41.09 -13.27 -5.80
N VAL A 673 -40.04 -13.48 -4.98
CA VAL A 673 -39.13 -14.61 -5.12
C VAL A 673 -39.89 -15.93 -4.94
N ASP A 674 -40.67 -16.06 -3.87
CA ASP A 674 -41.43 -17.27 -3.62
C ASP A 674 -42.59 -17.47 -4.65
N VAL A 675 -43.23 -16.38 -5.06
CA VAL A 675 -44.26 -16.42 -6.12
C VAL A 675 -43.69 -16.94 -7.42
N THR A 676 -42.53 -16.42 -7.86
CA THR A 676 -41.95 -16.76 -9.15
C THR A 676 -41.27 -18.13 -9.18
N LEU A 677 -40.74 -18.61 -8.06
CA LEU A 677 -39.96 -19.83 -8.02
C LEU A 677 -40.77 -21.05 -7.53
N ARG A 678 -41.84 -20.85 -6.78
CA ARG A 678 -42.62 -21.93 -6.18
C ARG A 678 -44.14 -21.77 -6.35
N GLN A 679 -44.76 -20.71 -5.81
CA GLN A 679 -46.23 -20.63 -5.70
C GLN A 679 -46.91 -20.64 -7.08
N ALA A 680 -46.36 -19.98 -8.10
CA ALA A 680 -46.93 -20.00 -9.45
C ALA A 680 -46.91 -21.41 -10.10
N TYR A 681 -45.95 -22.26 -9.72
CA TYR A 681 -45.88 -23.64 -10.19
C TYR A 681 -46.90 -24.56 -9.53
N GLU A 682 -47.35 -24.21 -8.34
CA GLU A 682 -48.43 -24.92 -7.62
C GLU A 682 -49.79 -24.44 -8.05
N ALA A 683 -49.95 -23.14 -8.30
CA ALA A 683 -51.22 -22.49 -8.58
C ALA A 683 -51.73 -22.68 -10.02
N PHE A 684 -50.82 -22.78 -11.02
CA PHE A 684 -51.21 -22.73 -12.43
C PHE A 684 -50.73 -23.96 -13.23
N PRO A 685 -51.56 -24.45 -14.19
CA PRO A 685 -51.09 -25.32 -15.27
C PRO A 685 -50.02 -24.64 -16.09
N GLN A 686 -49.25 -25.43 -16.86
CA GLN A 686 -48.05 -24.96 -17.56
C GLN A 686 -48.29 -23.69 -18.39
N ASP A 687 -49.29 -23.68 -19.28
CA ASP A 687 -49.49 -22.56 -20.20
C ASP A 687 -49.89 -21.28 -19.45
N GLN A 688 -50.77 -21.40 -18.45
CA GLN A 688 -51.22 -20.26 -17.63
C GLN A 688 -50.08 -19.73 -16.76
N ARG A 689 -49.24 -20.61 -16.22
CA ARG A 689 -48.06 -20.22 -15.41
C ARG A 689 -47.08 -19.45 -16.26
N VAL A 690 -46.74 -19.95 -17.45
CA VAL A 690 -45.80 -19.27 -18.36
C VAL A 690 -46.30 -17.88 -18.74
N ALA A 691 -47.63 -17.77 -19.01
CA ALA A 691 -48.25 -16.48 -19.26
C ALA A 691 -48.18 -15.57 -18.02
N PHE A 692 -48.54 -16.08 -16.84
CA PHE A 692 -48.49 -15.34 -15.59
C PHE A 692 -47.08 -14.82 -15.26
N LEU A 693 -46.04 -15.67 -15.33
CA LEU A 693 -44.65 -15.27 -15.05
C LEU A 693 -44.14 -14.25 -16.06
N GLY A 694 -44.50 -14.39 -17.33
CA GLY A 694 -44.20 -13.41 -18.39
C GLY A 694 -44.91 -12.07 -18.11
N ASP A 695 -46.20 -12.07 -17.84
CA ASP A 695 -46.94 -10.86 -17.53
C ASP A 695 -46.43 -10.15 -16.26
N LEU A 696 -46.04 -10.91 -15.23
CA LEU A 696 -45.44 -10.36 -14.02
C LEU A 696 -44.11 -9.67 -14.32
N ALA A 697 -43.20 -10.35 -15.02
CA ALA A 697 -41.90 -9.79 -15.41
C ALA A 697 -42.05 -8.50 -16.24
N LYS A 698 -43.00 -8.53 -17.18
CA LYS A 698 -43.40 -7.38 -18.00
C LYS A 698 -43.89 -6.21 -17.15
N GLN A 699 -44.83 -6.47 -16.22
CA GLN A 699 -45.41 -5.44 -15.36
C GLN A 699 -44.39 -4.84 -14.41
N VAL A 700 -43.46 -5.64 -13.84
CA VAL A 700 -42.39 -5.11 -13.01
C VAL A 700 -41.45 -4.23 -13.84
N ALA A 701 -41.07 -4.67 -15.04
CA ALA A 701 -40.20 -3.87 -15.94
C ALA A 701 -40.91 -2.56 -16.37
N GLU A 702 -42.19 -2.60 -16.71
CA GLU A 702 -42.98 -1.41 -17.03
C GLU A 702 -43.13 -0.47 -15.83
N ALA A 703 -43.38 -1.03 -14.63
CA ALA A 703 -43.41 -0.25 -13.41
C ALA A 703 -42.08 0.43 -13.13
N PHE A 704 -40.97 -0.29 -13.32
CA PHE A 704 -39.61 0.26 -13.15
C PHE A 704 -39.33 1.40 -14.15
N THR A 705 -39.64 1.22 -15.41
CA THR A 705 -39.42 2.26 -16.43
C THR A 705 -40.31 3.50 -16.24
N ARG A 706 -41.38 3.38 -15.47
CA ARG A 706 -42.30 4.49 -15.12
C ARG A 706 -42.09 5.02 -13.70
N ALA A 707 -41.20 4.35 -12.92
CA ALA A 707 -40.99 4.70 -11.52
C ALA A 707 -40.36 6.05 -11.36
N ASP A 708 -40.81 6.73 -10.34
CA ASP A 708 -40.12 7.89 -9.83
C ASP A 708 -38.97 7.42 -8.91
N LEU A 709 -37.76 7.40 -9.47
CA LEU A 709 -36.63 6.77 -8.80
C LEU A 709 -36.16 7.52 -7.55
N GLY A 710 -36.72 8.70 -7.26
CA GLY A 710 -36.41 9.44 -6.06
C GLY A 710 -34.94 9.93 -6.02
N ARG A 711 -34.30 9.80 -4.87
CA ARG A 711 -32.90 10.26 -4.68
C ARG A 711 -31.90 9.17 -5.05
N PRO A 712 -30.72 9.49 -5.61
CA PRO A 712 -29.70 8.49 -5.98
C PRO A 712 -29.34 7.50 -4.86
N GLY A 713 -29.30 7.97 -3.61
CA GLY A 713 -29.06 7.10 -2.44
C GLY A 713 -30.12 6.03 -2.23
N GLN A 714 -31.38 6.32 -2.56
CA GLN A 714 -32.49 5.33 -2.46
C GLN A 714 -32.35 4.26 -3.53
N VAL A 715 -31.98 4.66 -4.75
CA VAL A 715 -31.70 3.71 -5.86
C VAL A 715 -30.57 2.78 -5.49
N THR A 716 -29.45 3.34 -4.99
CA THR A 716 -28.29 2.56 -4.56
C THR A 716 -28.65 1.61 -3.39
N ALA A 717 -29.41 2.08 -2.42
CA ALA A 717 -29.83 1.25 -1.28
C ALA A 717 -30.79 0.10 -1.69
N ALA A 718 -31.61 0.31 -2.71
CA ALA A 718 -32.55 -0.70 -3.20
C ALA A 718 -31.90 -1.72 -4.15
N LEU A 719 -31.12 -1.25 -5.14
CA LEU A 719 -30.54 -2.10 -6.20
C LEU A 719 -29.12 -2.59 -5.86
N GLY A 720 -28.34 -1.84 -5.07
CA GLY A 720 -26.93 -2.12 -4.80
C GLY A 720 -26.68 -3.53 -4.29
N PRO A 721 -27.37 -4.02 -3.25
CA PRO A 721 -27.19 -5.39 -2.76
C PRO A 721 -27.46 -6.44 -3.85
N ALA A 722 -28.57 -6.32 -4.58
CA ALA A 722 -28.90 -7.27 -5.64
C ALA A 722 -27.88 -7.22 -6.80
N ALA A 723 -27.28 -6.07 -7.06
CA ALA A 723 -26.23 -5.93 -8.08
C ALA A 723 -24.89 -6.51 -7.62
N SER A 724 -24.48 -6.30 -6.35
CA SER A 724 -23.25 -6.89 -5.81
C SER A 724 -23.31 -8.41 -5.71
N ASP A 725 -24.50 -8.95 -5.38
CA ASP A 725 -24.73 -10.40 -5.26
C ASP A 725 -24.96 -11.08 -6.64
N GLY A 726 -24.90 -10.31 -7.73
CA GLY A 726 -25.05 -10.83 -9.10
C GLY A 726 -26.50 -11.05 -9.57
N HIS A 727 -27.50 -10.62 -8.80
CA HIS A 727 -28.93 -10.74 -9.15
C HIS A 727 -29.42 -9.66 -10.14
N LEU A 728 -28.58 -8.66 -10.39
CA LEU A 728 -28.75 -7.63 -11.41
C LEU A 728 -27.40 -7.38 -12.08
N LEU A 729 -27.27 -7.81 -13.33
CA LEU A 729 -26.03 -7.70 -14.09
C LEU A 729 -26.20 -6.75 -15.27
N VAL A 730 -25.17 -5.96 -15.57
CA VAL A 730 -25.22 -4.96 -16.64
C VAL A 730 -23.94 -5.03 -17.47
N TRP A 731 -24.11 -5.25 -18.77
CA TRP A 731 -23.03 -5.14 -19.75
C TRP A 731 -23.33 -4.03 -20.75
N MET A 732 -22.28 -3.32 -21.18
CA MET A 732 -22.39 -2.21 -22.12
C MET A 732 -21.45 -2.42 -23.32
N ALA A 733 -21.96 -2.09 -24.53
CA ALA A 733 -21.20 -2.29 -25.76
C ALA A 733 -20.06 -1.26 -25.91
N ARG A 734 -20.18 -0.05 -25.33
CA ARG A 734 -19.13 0.96 -25.39
C ARG A 734 -18.09 0.70 -24.30
N PRO A 735 -16.77 0.70 -24.65
CA PRO A 735 -15.71 0.35 -23.71
C PRO A 735 -15.66 1.20 -22.43
N GLU A 736 -15.91 2.52 -22.53
CA GLU A 736 -15.92 3.43 -21.39
C GLU A 736 -17.07 3.15 -20.41
N GLU A 737 -18.25 2.82 -20.95
CA GLU A 737 -19.43 2.44 -20.19
C GLU A 737 -19.23 1.08 -19.53
N GLN A 738 -18.70 0.09 -20.27
CA GLN A 738 -18.35 -1.24 -19.75
C GLN A 738 -17.30 -1.15 -18.64
N ALA A 739 -16.27 -0.33 -18.83
CA ALA A 739 -15.26 -0.13 -17.80
C ALA A 739 -15.84 0.47 -16.50
N LEU A 740 -16.88 1.29 -16.61
CA LEU A 740 -17.62 1.79 -15.44
C LEU A 740 -18.40 0.65 -14.76
N MET A 741 -19.10 -0.22 -15.52
CA MET A 741 -19.85 -1.37 -14.97
C MET A 741 -18.89 -2.31 -14.20
N GLY A 742 -17.70 -2.59 -14.74
CA GLY A 742 -16.67 -3.39 -14.08
C GLY A 742 -16.17 -2.74 -12.79
N ARG A 743 -15.94 -1.40 -12.77
CA ARG A 743 -15.54 -0.70 -11.53
C ARG A 743 -16.65 -0.63 -10.48
N LEU A 744 -17.90 -0.62 -10.92
CA LEU A 744 -19.08 -0.74 -10.03
C LEU A 744 -19.27 -2.17 -9.51
N GLY A 745 -18.60 -3.17 -10.11
CA GLY A 745 -18.76 -4.59 -9.76
C GLY A 745 -20.11 -5.18 -10.13
N ILE A 746 -20.78 -4.63 -11.15
CA ILE A 746 -22.13 -5.05 -11.59
C ILE A 746 -22.15 -5.69 -12.97
N ASP A 747 -20.97 -5.89 -13.58
CA ASP A 747 -20.86 -6.49 -14.90
C ASP A 747 -20.79 -8.02 -14.89
N GLY A 748 -20.67 -8.64 -13.70
CA GLY A 748 -20.59 -10.09 -13.56
C GLY A 748 -19.41 -10.72 -14.30
N ALA A 749 -18.34 -9.97 -14.48
CA ALA A 749 -17.11 -10.46 -15.08
C ALA A 749 -16.38 -11.38 -14.09
N VAL A 750 -15.85 -12.49 -14.60
CA VAL A 750 -14.93 -13.32 -13.83
C VAL A 750 -13.54 -12.69 -13.87
N ASP A 751 -13.00 -12.31 -12.72
CA ASP A 751 -11.73 -11.62 -12.57
C ASP A 751 -10.55 -12.33 -13.25
N GLU A 752 -9.56 -11.56 -13.72
CA GLU A 752 -8.29 -12.11 -14.19
C GLU A 752 -7.55 -12.85 -13.07
N VAL A 753 -6.90 -13.96 -13.42
CA VAL A 753 -6.08 -14.74 -12.47
C VAL A 753 -4.83 -13.96 -12.05
N ARG A 754 -4.71 -13.65 -10.76
CA ARG A 754 -3.56 -12.93 -10.18
C ARG A 754 -2.78 -13.73 -9.13
N GLY A 755 -3.18 -14.96 -8.88
CA GLY A 755 -2.62 -15.87 -7.88
C GLY A 755 -3.30 -17.21 -7.98
N ASP A 756 -3.77 -17.74 -6.86
CA ASP A 756 -4.74 -18.83 -6.85
C ASP A 756 -6.16 -18.27 -7.04
N SER A 757 -7.04 -19.07 -7.62
CA SER A 757 -8.42 -18.66 -7.89
C SER A 757 -9.35 -19.86 -7.94
N LEU A 758 -10.51 -19.72 -7.33
CA LEU A 758 -11.53 -20.76 -7.28
C LEU A 758 -12.89 -20.19 -7.71
N LEU A 759 -13.59 -20.92 -8.62
CA LEU A 759 -14.98 -20.69 -8.97
C LEU A 759 -15.63 -22.07 -9.20
N VAL A 760 -16.78 -22.30 -8.57
CA VAL A 760 -17.59 -23.51 -8.79
C VAL A 760 -18.88 -23.13 -9.49
N VAL A 761 -19.16 -23.79 -10.60
CA VAL A 761 -20.35 -23.52 -11.44
C VAL A 761 -21.14 -24.80 -11.64
N ASN A 762 -22.42 -24.73 -11.35
CA ASN A 762 -23.39 -25.79 -11.60
C ASN A 762 -24.35 -25.40 -12.73
N GLN A 763 -24.66 -26.35 -13.61
CA GLN A 763 -25.67 -26.17 -14.66
C GLN A 763 -26.66 -27.32 -14.61
N ASN A 764 -27.91 -26.98 -14.44
CA ASN A 764 -29.00 -27.97 -14.38
C ASN A 764 -29.18 -28.67 -15.73
N LEU A 765 -29.05 -29.97 -15.76
CA LEU A 765 -29.29 -30.82 -16.94
C LEU A 765 -30.64 -31.56 -16.90
N ALA A 766 -31.33 -31.49 -15.78
CA ALA A 766 -32.62 -32.17 -15.61
C ALA A 766 -33.83 -31.35 -16.12
N ALA A 767 -33.62 -30.10 -16.46
CA ALA A 767 -34.67 -29.14 -16.87
C ALA A 767 -35.77 -28.94 -15.82
N ASN A 768 -35.59 -29.42 -14.60
CA ASN A 768 -36.49 -29.21 -13.47
C ASN A 768 -36.18 -27.93 -12.71
N LYS A 769 -36.88 -27.65 -11.62
CA LYS A 769 -36.74 -26.42 -10.81
C LYS A 769 -36.20 -26.71 -9.41
N VAL A 770 -35.43 -27.77 -9.25
CA VAL A 770 -34.95 -28.24 -7.94
C VAL A 770 -33.79 -27.43 -7.40
N ASP A 771 -33.14 -26.58 -8.22
CA ASP A 771 -32.04 -25.74 -7.74
C ASP A 771 -32.51 -24.67 -6.72
N SER A 772 -33.81 -24.41 -6.60
CA SER A 772 -34.36 -23.60 -5.49
C SER A 772 -34.16 -24.24 -4.10
N PHE A 773 -33.92 -25.55 -4.05
CA PHE A 773 -33.64 -26.31 -2.83
C PHE A 773 -32.16 -26.63 -2.66
N PHE A 774 -31.33 -26.26 -3.64
CA PHE A 774 -29.93 -26.61 -3.75
C PHE A 774 -29.04 -25.72 -2.86
N GLN A 775 -27.99 -26.31 -2.27
CA GLN A 775 -26.97 -25.59 -1.54
C GLN A 775 -25.61 -26.25 -1.74
N ARG A 776 -24.54 -25.45 -1.72
CA ARG A 776 -23.15 -25.95 -1.81
C ARG A 776 -22.39 -25.65 -0.55
N HIS A 777 -21.57 -26.63 -0.12
CA HIS A 777 -20.55 -26.46 0.89
C HIS A 777 -19.21 -26.73 0.23
N ILE A 778 -18.34 -25.72 0.21
CA ILE A 778 -17.05 -25.76 -0.47
C ILE A 778 -15.95 -25.71 0.58
N ARG A 779 -15.11 -26.73 0.63
CA ARG A 779 -13.95 -26.78 1.48
C ARG A 779 -12.69 -26.81 0.66
N TYR A 780 -11.80 -25.84 0.86
CA TYR A 780 -10.54 -25.74 0.16
C TYR A 780 -9.36 -25.66 1.14
N ASP A 781 -8.65 -26.78 1.29
CA ASP A 781 -7.47 -26.92 2.13
C ASP A 781 -6.21 -26.73 1.25
N VAL A 782 -5.44 -25.67 1.48
CA VAL A 782 -4.23 -25.31 0.73
C VAL A 782 -2.99 -25.51 1.58
N ALA A 783 -2.07 -26.34 1.12
CA ALA A 783 -0.71 -26.44 1.65
C ALA A 783 0.23 -25.69 0.70
N LEU A 784 0.81 -24.60 1.19
CA LEU A 784 1.66 -23.71 0.40
C LEU A 784 3.12 -23.83 0.85
N ASP A 785 4.02 -24.26 -0.04
CA ASP A 785 5.46 -24.30 0.21
C ASP A 785 6.18 -23.16 -0.52
N PRO A 786 6.55 -22.09 0.17
CA PRO A 786 7.27 -20.96 -0.38
C PRO A 786 8.80 -21.15 -0.42
N SER A 787 9.30 -22.36 -0.29
CA SER A 787 10.75 -22.66 -0.36
C SER A 787 11.32 -22.49 -1.76
N SER A 788 10.48 -22.63 -2.79
CA SER A 788 10.79 -22.42 -4.20
C SER A 788 10.21 -21.08 -4.69
N SER A 789 10.67 -20.61 -5.84
CA SER A 789 10.09 -19.47 -6.55
C SER A 789 9.92 -19.86 -8.04
N PRO A 790 8.68 -20.04 -8.50
CA PRO A 790 7.40 -19.89 -7.81
C PRO A 790 7.21 -20.87 -6.63
N ALA A 791 6.33 -20.51 -5.68
CA ALA A 791 5.97 -21.35 -4.55
C ALA A 791 5.12 -22.54 -5.02
N THR A 792 5.30 -23.72 -4.40
CA THR A 792 4.51 -24.91 -4.71
C THR A 792 3.21 -24.89 -3.90
N LEU A 793 2.10 -25.22 -4.54
CA LEU A 793 0.77 -25.30 -3.96
C LEU A 793 0.23 -26.72 -4.11
N HIS A 794 -0.24 -27.30 -3.02
CA HIS A 794 -1.03 -28.52 -2.97
C HIS A 794 -2.35 -28.21 -2.30
N GLY A 795 -3.43 -28.31 -3.07
CA GLY A 795 -4.80 -28.04 -2.61
C GLY A 795 -5.66 -29.29 -2.61
N ARG A 796 -6.51 -29.43 -1.62
CA ARG A 796 -7.61 -30.39 -1.61
C ARG A 796 -8.92 -29.62 -1.61
N LEU A 797 -9.69 -29.79 -2.65
CA LEU A 797 -11.02 -29.20 -2.81
C LEU A 797 -12.10 -30.25 -2.63
N GLU A 798 -13.10 -29.96 -1.82
CA GLU A 798 -14.30 -30.75 -1.63
C GLU A 798 -15.52 -29.83 -1.85
N VAL A 799 -16.40 -30.23 -2.77
CA VAL A 799 -17.64 -29.53 -3.09
C VAL A 799 -18.77 -30.49 -2.75
N THR A 800 -19.39 -30.27 -1.60
CA THR A 800 -20.59 -31.03 -1.19
C THR A 800 -21.81 -30.26 -1.71
N MET A 801 -22.63 -30.93 -2.46
CA MET A 801 -23.82 -30.42 -3.13
C MET A 801 -25.05 -31.07 -2.50
N ASP A 802 -25.84 -30.29 -1.77
CA ASP A 802 -27.04 -30.74 -1.06
C ASP A 802 -28.28 -30.46 -1.90
N ASN A 803 -29.03 -31.50 -2.22
CA ASN A 803 -30.31 -31.42 -2.87
C ASN A 803 -31.43 -31.60 -1.83
N GLY A 804 -31.98 -30.49 -1.32
CA GLY A 804 -33.08 -30.52 -0.37
C GLY A 804 -34.46 -30.70 -1.03
N ALA A 805 -34.58 -30.96 -2.34
CA ALA A 805 -35.84 -31.15 -3.01
C ALA A 805 -36.52 -32.44 -2.54
N PRO A 806 -37.85 -32.44 -2.28
CA PRO A 806 -38.57 -33.65 -1.94
C PRO A 806 -38.74 -34.57 -3.19
N ALA A 807 -38.88 -35.86 -2.99
CA ALA A 807 -39.15 -36.82 -4.07
C ALA A 807 -40.63 -36.79 -4.55
N SER A 808 -41.53 -36.12 -3.81
CA SER A 808 -42.96 -36.01 -4.13
C SER A 808 -43.60 -34.83 -3.41
N GLY A 809 -44.86 -34.52 -3.74
CA GLY A 809 -45.62 -33.47 -3.05
C GLY A 809 -45.58 -32.09 -3.69
N LEU A 810 -44.73 -31.89 -4.71
CA LEU A 810 -44.69 -30.69 -5.56
C LEU A 810 -45.09 -31.05 -7.00
N SER A 811 -45.34 -30.03 -7.80
CA SER A 811 -45.75 -30.25 -9.19
C SER A 811 -44.65 -30.95 -10.02
N PRO A 812 -45.02 -31.77 -11.00
CA PRO A 812 -44.04 -32.41 -11.88
C PRO A 812 -43.13 -31.41 -12.65
N GLN A 813 -43.64 -30.18 -12.78
CA GLN A 813 -42.83 -29.12 -13.42
C GLN A 813 -41.72 -28.61 -12.53
N VAL A 814 -41.82 -28.79 -11.22
CA VAL A 814 -40.76 -28.49 -10.25
C VAL A 814 -39.82 -29.68 -10.10
N LEU A 815 -40.37 -30.85 -9.84
CA LEU A 815 -39.58 -32.03 -9.50
C LEU A 815 -39.06 -32.81 -10.72
N GLY A 816 -39.69 -32.67 -11.91
CA GLY A 816 -39.50 -33.62 -13.00
C GLY A 816 -40.14 -34.98 -12.70
N PRO A 817 -39.68 -36.07 -13.33
CA PRO A 817 -38.67 -36.07 -14.40
C PRO A 817 -39.27 -35.60 -15.73
N TYR A 818 -38.50 -34.97 -16.57
CA TYR A 818 -38.84 -34.70 -17.98
C TYR A 818 -38.36 -35.79 -18.93
N ASP A 819 -37.59 -36.72 -18.40
CA ASP A 819 -37.02 -37.88 -19.08
C ASP A 819 -37.12 -39.08 -18.13
N ASP A 820 -37.74 -40.17 -18.60
CA ASP A 820 -37.98 -41.39 -17.82
C ASP A 820 -36.73 -42.08 -17.24
N ARG A 821 -35.58 -41.61 -17.66
CA ARG A 821 -34.28 -42.07 -17.11
C ARG A 821 -33.92 -41.48 -15.74
N PHE A 822 -34.67 -40.48 -15.25
CA PHE A 822 -34.41 -39.76 -14.01
C PHE A 822 -35.56 -39.94 -13.03
N GLU A 823 -35.25 -39.70 -11.75
CA GLU A 823 -36.23 -39.77 -10.69
C GLU A 823 -36.79 -38.37 -10.36
N ALA A 824 -38.00 -38.35 -9.82
CA ALA A 824 -38.60 -37.09 -9.38
C ALA A 824 -37.79 -36.45 -8.23
N GLY A 825 -37.50 -35.17 -8.33
CA GLY A 825 -36.68 -34.43 -7.36
C GLY A 825 -35.18 -34.63 -7.50
N GLU A 826 -34.72 -35.44 -8.47
CA GLU A 826 -33.29 -35.61 -8.76
C GLU A 826 -32.69 -34.31 -9.34
N ASN A 827 -31.60 -33.86 -8.77
CA ASN A 827 -30.78 -32.79 -9.34
C ASN A 827 -29.64 -33.40 -10.19
N ARG A 828 -29.73 -33.28 -11.49
CA ARG A 828 -28.64 -33.64 -12.39
C ARG A 828 -27.95 -32.38 -12.84
N THR A 829 -26.70 -32.25 -12.46
CA THR A 829 -25.91 -31.05 -12.71
C THR A 829 -24.61 -31.31 -13.42
N TYR A 830 -24.25 -30.45 -14.37
CA TYR A 830 -22.90 -30.35 -14.92
C TYR A 830 -22.12 -29.38 -14.04
N VAL A 831 -21.23 -29.93 -13.20
CA VAL A 831 -20.42 -29.16 -12.29
C VAL A 831 -19.07 -28.88 -12.90
N SER A 832 -18.62 -27.65 -12.86
CA SER A 832 -17.32 -27.18 -13.34
C SER A 832 -16.59 -26.47 -12.23
N VAL A 833 -15.38 -26.95 -11.91
CA VAL A 833 -14.45 -26.29 -11.01
C VAL A 833 -13.42 -25.54 -11.84
N TYR A 834 -13.35 -24.24 -11.67
CA TYR A 834 -12.37 -23.37 -12.32
C TYR A 834 -11.22 -23.06 -11.37
N SER A 835 -10.02 -23.47 -11.75
CA SER A 835 -8.77 -23.20 -11.03
C SER A 835 -7.66 -22.88 -12.04
N PRO A 836 -6.66 -22.07 -11.70
CA PRO A 836 -5.48 -21.87 -12.56
C PRO A 836 -4.64 -23.14 -12.71
N PHE A 837 -4.90 -24.18 -11.91
CA PHE A 837 -4.10 -25.39 -11.84
C PHE A 837 -4.86 -26.61 -12.35
N ALA A 838 -4.14 -27.51 -13.03
CA ALA A 838 -4.73 -28.79 -13.42
C ALA A 838 -4.98 -29.66 -12.18
N GLY A 839 -6.14 -30.31 -12.14
CA GLY A 839 -6.48 -31.25 -11.07
C GLY A 839 -5.69 -32.53 -11.16
N GLY A 840 -5.49 -33.14 -9.97
CA GLY A 840 -5.04 -34.52 -9.83
C GLY A 840 -6.22 -35.51 -9.93
N GLY A 841 -6.21 -36.54 -9.10
CA GLY A 841 -7.32 -37.52 -9.00
C GLY A 841 -8.59 -36.84 -8.50
N ALA A 842 -9.75 -37.21 -9.10
CA ALA A 842 -11.06 -36.75 -8.66
C ALA A 842 -11.93 -37.92 -8.25
N THR A 843 -12.82 -37.67 -7.29
CA THR A 843 -13.80 -38.67 -6.83
C THR A 843 -15.17 -37.99 -6.66
N VAL A 844 -16.23 -38.76 -6.94
CA VAL A 844 -17.60 -38.43 -6.52
C VAL A 844 -18.03 -39.48 -5.49
N ASP A 845 -18.34 -39.03 -4.27
CA ASP A 845 -18.63 -39.87 -3.11
C ASP A 845 -17.57 -40.96 -2.87
N GLY A 846 -16.27 -40.58 -3.04
CA GLY A 846 -15.13 -41.46 -2.91
C GLY A 846 -14.86 -42.40 -4.09
N GLN A 847 -15.74 -42.42 -5.11
CA GLN A 847 -15.53 -43.24 -6.31
C GLN A 847 -14.76 -42.40 -7.35
N PRO A 848 -13.70 -42.97 -7.97
CA PRO A 848 -12.93 -42.27 -9.00
C PRO A 848 -13.79 -41.81 -10.18
N VAL A 849 -13.60 -40.57 -10.61
CA VAL A 849 -14.27 -39.99 -11.79
C VAL A 849 -13.27 -39.30 -12.68
N THR A 850 -13.54 -39.36 -14.01
CA THR A 850 -12.77 -38.60 -14.99
C THR A 850 -13.37 -37.23 -15.18
N LEU A 851 -12.53 -36.19 -15.05
CA LEU A 851 -12.93 -34.82 -15.33
C LEU A 851 -12.57 -34.43 -16.75
N GLU A 852 -13.45 -33.67 -17.40
CA GLU A 852 -13.14 -32.95 -18.64
C GLU A 852 -12.34 -31.69 -18.26
N ASN A 853 -11.09 -31.61 -18.74
CA ASN A 853 -10.21 -30.46 -18.48
C ASN A 853 -10.14 -29.58 -19.73
N GLN A 854 -10.67 -28.39 -19.66
CA GLN A 854 -10.69 -27.43 -20.78
C GLN A 854 -10.27 -26.03 -20.35
N PRO A 855 -9.45 -25.30 -21.13
CA PRO A 855 -9.13 -23.93 -20.82
C PRO A 855 -10.35 -23.04 -20.99
N ASP A 856 -10.65 -22.20 -20.01
CA ASP A 856 -11.72 -21.22 -20.03
C ASP A 856 -11.43 -20.09 -19.04
N LEU A 857 -11.67 -18.83 -19.42
CA LEU A 857 -11.52 -17.65 -18.58
C LEU A 857 -10.16 -17.53 -17.88
N GLY A 858 -9.08 -17.92 -18.58
CA GLY A 858 -7.72 -17.90 -18.02
C GLY A 858 -7.44 -18.97 -16.96
N ARG A 859 -8.34 -19.94 -16.80
CA ARG A 859 -8.31 -21.07 -15.86
C ARG A 859 -8.45 -22.39 -16.60
N ILE A 860 -8.33 -23.46 -15.85
CA ILE A 860 -8.71 -24.80 -16.30
C ILE A 860 -10.08 -25.10 -15.69
N ALA A 861 -11.08 -25.26 -16.54
CA ALA A 861 -12.39 -25.74 -16.12
C ALA A 861 -12.38 -27.28 -16.07
N GLN A 862 -12.52 -27.83 -14.90
CA GLN A 862 -12.54 -29.27 -14.61
C GLN A 862 -13.97 -29.69 -14.36
N SER A 863 -14.56 -30.44 -15.30
CA SER A 863 -16.02 -30.61 -15.32
C SER A 863 -16.41 -32.07 -15.34
N THR A 864 -17.56 -32.36 -14.73
CA THR A 864 -18.21 -33.66 -14.79
C THR A 864 -19.72 -33.53 -14.57
N THR A 865 -20.47 -34.56 -14.90
CA THR A 865 -21.91 -34.63 -14.59
C THR A 865 -22.11 -35.42 -13.31
N VAL A 866 -22.90 -34.85 -12.39
CA VAL A 866 -23.25 -35.45 -11.10
C VAL A 866 -24.78 -35.57 -10.98
N SER A 867 -25.26 -36.69 -10.53
CA SER A 867 -26.66 -36.92 -10.15
C SER A 867 -26.80 -36.92 -8.64
N ILE A 868 -27.71 -36.11 -8.11
CA ILE A 868 -27.94 -35.95 -6.67
C ILE A 868 -29.41 -36.31 -6.42
N PRO A 869 -29.73 -37.47 -5.85
CA PRO A 869 -31.08 -37.88 -5.54
C PRO A 869 -31.82 -36.87 -4.66
N ALA A 870 -33.16 -36.91 -4.65
CA ALA A 870 -33.96 -36.09 -3.78
C ALA A 870 -33.58 -36.30 -2.32
N THR A 871 -33.55 -35.23 -1.50
CA THR A 871 -33.19 -35.23 -0.07
C THR A 871 -31.83 -35.87 0.26
N SER A 872 -30.86 -35.77 -0.66
CA SER A 872 -29.51 -36.30 -0.48
C SER A 872 -28.43 -35.29 -0.79
N SER A 873 -27.17 -35.66 -0.48
CA SER A 873 -25.99 -34.87 -0.83
C SER A 873 -24.98 -35.75 -1.55
N THR A 874 -24.19 -35.12 -2.41
CA THR A 874 -23.10 -35.75 -3.13
C THR A 874 -21.86 -34.84 -3.08
N THR A 875 -20.69 -35.44 -2.84
CA THR A 875 -19.45 -34.71 -2.71
C THR A 875 -18.52 -34.99 -3.89
N LEU A 876 -18.20 -33.95 -4.64
CA LEU A 876 -17.07 -33.95 -5.60
C LEU A 876 -15.81 -33.53 -4.87
N ALA A 877 -14.79 -34.38 -4.88
CA ALA A 877 -13.50 -34.04 -4.28
C ALA A 877 -12.39 -34.16 -5.34
N LEU A 878 -11.47 -33.22 -5.36
CA LEU A 878 -10.35 -33.21 -6.29
C LEU A 878 -9.09 -32.59 -5.67
N ASP A 879 -7.94 -33.04 -6.13
CA ASP A 879 -6.65 -32.48 -5.77
C ASP A 879 -6.27 -31.40 -6.79
N VAL A 880 -5.89 -30.23 -6.30
CA VAL A 880 -5.46 -29.07 -7.09
C VAL A 880 -3.99 -28.84 -6.82
N ASN A 881 -3.12 -29.05 -7.82
CA ASN A 881 -1.68 -28.93 -7.63
C ASN A 881 -1.08 -27.97 -8.66
N GLY A 882 -0.19 -27.08 -8.19
CA GLY A 882 0.43 -26.11 -9.07
C GLY A 882 1.52 -25.28 -8.43
N THR A 883 1.87 -24.22 -9.11
CA THR A 883 2.83 -23.24 -8.60
C THR A 883 2.24 -21.84 -8.67
N VAL A 884 2.50 -21.02 -7.63
CA VAL A 884 1.99 -19.66 -7.54
C VAL A 884 3.11 -18.67 -7.27
N ASN A 885 3.07 -17.53 -7.95
CA ASN A 885 3.99 -16.44 -7.69
C ASN A 885 3.52 -15.65 -6.47
N LEU A 886 4.38 -15.58 -5.45
CA LEU A 886 4.16 -14.63 -4.36
C LEU A 886 4.53 -13.23 -4.83
N SER A 887 3.87 -12.21 -4.28
CA SER A 887 4.29 -10.83 -4.52
C SER A 887 5.72 -10.59 -4.03
N ALA A 888 6.35 -9.49 -4.46
CA ALA A 888 7.70 -9.11 -4.02
C ALA A 888 7.84 -8.99 -2.48
N ASP A 889 6.73 -8.72 -1.79
CA ASP A 889 6.64 -8.61 -0.33
C ASP A 889 6.18 -9.89 0.35
N GLY A 890 6.11 -11.01 -0.37
CA GLY A 890 5.77 -12.34 0.15
C GLY A 890 4.27 -12.57 0.37
N TRP A 891 3.37 -11.87 -0.34
CA TRP A 891 1.94 -12.12 -0.27
C TRP A 891 1.52 -13.24 -1.22
N PHE A 892 0.78 -14.20 -0.68
CA PHE A 892 -0.05 -15.14 -1.40
C PHE A 892 -1.45 -14.55 -1.56
N ARG A 893 -2.05 -14.73 -2.72
CA ARG A 893 -3.40 -14.28 -3.08
C ARG A 893 -4.25 -15.46 -3.53
N LEU A 894 -5.45 -15.57 -2.96
CA LEU A 894 -6.51 -16.48 -3.40
C LEU A 894 -7.77 -15.66 -3.66
N ASP A 895 -8.29 -15.74 -4.89
CA ASP A 895 -9.54 -15.11 -5.29
C ASP A 895 -10.66 -16.15 -5.33
N LEU A 896 -11.67 -15.97 -4.47
CA LEU A 896 -12.89 -16.76 -4.46
C LEU A 896 -13.96 -16.04 -5.28
N ASN A 897 -14.40 -16.67 -6.34
CA ASN A 897 -15.50 -16.18 -7.18
C ASN A 897 -16.74 -17.04 -6.93
N HIS A 898 -17.94 -16.50 -7.12
CA HIS A 898 -19.19 -17.21 -6.91
C HIS A 898 -20.03 -17.27 -8.18
N GLN A 899 -20.87 -18.26 -8.27
CA GLN A 899 -21.99 -18.32 -9.21
C GLN A 899 -23.23 -17.78 -8.51
N THR A 900 -23.91 -16.81 -9.12
CA THR A 900 -25.19 -16.30 -8.59
C THR A 900 -26.19 -17.43 -8.42
N SER A 901 -26.69 -17.61 -7.20
CA SER A 901 -27.68 -18.63 -6.80
C SER A 901 -28.59 -18.09 -5.70
N LEU A 902 -29.67 -18.81 -5.39
CA LEU A 902 -30.66 -18.40 -4.36
C LEU A 902 -30.11 -18.48 -2.94
N LYS A 903 -29.17 -19.38 -2.71
CA LYS A 903 -28.50 -19.55 -1.43
C LYS A 903 -27.00 -19.35 -1.64
N PRO A 904 -26.32 -18.60 -0.78
CA PRO A 904 -24.88 -18.43 -0.87
C PRO A 904 -24.15 -19.77 -0.70
N ASP A 905 -22.93 -19.85 -1.27
CA ASP A 905 -22.05 -20.96 -1.01
C ASP A 905 -21.46 -20.84 0.39
N ASP A 906 -21.56 -21.89 1.20
CA ASP A 906 -20.83 -21.97 2.48
C ASP A 906 -19.40 -22.40 2.20
N VAL A 907 -18.46 -21.47 2.31
CA VAL A 907 -17.05 -21.69 1.91
C VAL A 907 -16.14 -21.73 3.13
N GLU A 908 -15.41 -22.83 3.28
CA GLU A 908 -14.36 -23.01 4.27
C GLU A 908 -12.98 -23.07 3.57
N VAL A 909 -12.08 -22.14 3.90
CA VAL A 909 -10.72 -22.11 3.38
C VAL A 909 -9.73 -22.29 4.52
N SER A 910 -8.71 -23.13 4.29
CA SER A 910 -7.59 -23.35 5.21
C SER A 910 -6.28 -23.27 4.43
N ILE A 911 -5.37 -22.41 4.87
CA ILE A 911 -4.05 -22.24 4.28
C ILE A 911 -2.99 -22.61 5.30
N THR A 912 -2.13 -23.57 4.98
CA THR A 912 -1.06 -24.03 5.84
C THR A 912 0.31 -23.81 5.19
N VAL A 913 1.33 -23.56 6.03
CA VAL A 913 2.72 -23.40 5.59
C VAL A 913 3.65 -24.37 6.32
N PRO A 914 4.76 -24.80 5.68
CA PRO A 914 5.67 -25.77 6.27
C PRO A 914 6.47 -25.20 7.44
N LYS A 915 7.10 -26.09 8.24
CA LYS A 915 8.03 -25.69 9.30
C LYS A 915 9.14 -24.79 8.75
N GLY A 916 9.46 -23.73 9.49
CA GLY A 916 10.41 -22.70 9.05
C GLY A 916 9.76 -21.47 8.40
N TRP A 917 8.45 -21.49 8.19
CA TRP A 917 7.65 -20.37 7.73
C TRP A 917 6.53 -20.03 8.72
N ARG A 918 6.04 -18.81 8.65
CA ARG A 918 4.88 -18.35 9.42
C ARG A 918 4.02 -17.40 8.59
N ILE A 919 2.77 -17.33 8.97
CA ILE A 919 1.85 -16.32 8.48
C ILE A 919 2.04 -15.07 9.33
N ALA A 920 2.53 -13.99 8.73
CA ALA A 920 2.90 -12.75 9.42
C ALA A 920 1.79 -11.70 9.41
N GLN A 921 1.05 -11.63 8.31
CA GLN A 921 -0.09 -10.74 8.13
C GLN A 921 -1.14 -11.46 7.28
N MET A 922 -2.39 -11.09 7.46
CA MET A 922 -3.50 -11.69 6.73
C MET A 922 -4.67 -10.71 6.59
N GLN A 923 -5.44 -10.92 5.52
CA GLN A 923 -6.67 -10.21 5.24
C GLN A 923 -7.69 -11.23 4.73
N GLY A 924 -8.93 -11.14 5.18
CA GLY A 924 -10.00 -12.08 4.83
C GLY A 924 -9.96 -13.41 5.59
N VAL A 925 -9.00 -13.67 6.44
CA VAL A 925 -8.84 -14.90 7.22
C VAL A 925 -8.40 -14.63 8.66
N ARG A 926 -8.51 -15.65 9.54
CA ARG A 926 -8.02 -15.67 10.92
C ARG A 926 -6.86 -16.66 11.04
N SER A 927 -5.99 -16.51 12.03
CA SER A 927 -4.90 -17.45 12.30
C SER A 927 -5.08 -18.13 13.66
N ASP A 928 -4.71 -19.40 13.73
CA ASP A 928 -4.60 -20.15 15.00
C ASP A 928 -3.26 -19.98 15.71
N GLY A 929 -2.34 -19.21 15.12
CA GLY A 929 -0.98 -19.00 15.67
C GLY A 929 0.02 -20.12 15.39
N ALA A 930 -0.41 -21.25 14.81
CA ALA A 930 0.40 -22.45 14.55
C ALA A 930 0.87 -22.57 13.08
N GLY A 931 0.80 -21.51 12.29
CA GLY A 931 1.16 -21.53 10.86
C GLY A 931 0.00 -21.91 9.94
N ARG A 932 -1.23 -21.85 10.44
CA ARG A 932 -2.46 -22.04 9.68
C ARG A 932 -3.28 -20.75 9.70
N ALA A 933 -3.79 -20.35 8.53
CA ALA A 933 -4.86 -19.36 8.39
C ALA A 933 -6.14 -20.05 7.93
N TYR A 934 -7.29 -19.62 8.42
CA TYR A 934 -8.58 -20.22 8.08
C TYR A 934 -9.68 -19.16 8.07
N THR A 935 -10.71 -19.43 7.27
CA THR A 935 -11.97 -18.66 7.28
C THR A 935 -13.13 -19.56 6.92
N ARG A 936 -14.33 -19.17 7.36
CA ARG A 936 -15.59 -19.68 6.88
C ARG A 936 -16.50 -18.50 6.61
N LEU A 937 -17.13 -18.48 5.47
CA LEU A 937 -17.96 -17.37 5.01
C LEU A 937 -19.07 -17.86 4.08
N ASP A 938 -20.16 -17.15 4.08
CA ASP A 938 -21.18 -17.24 3.04
C ASP A 938 -20.76 -16.38 1.87
N LEU A 939 -20.48 -17.01 0.72
CA LEU A 939 -19.92 -16.35 -0.46
C LEU A 939 -21.05 -15.82 -1.35
N GLU A 940 -21.45 -14.57 -1.13
CA GLU A 940 -22.47 -13.84 -1.90
C GLU A 940 -21.84 -12.94 -2.97
N GLU A 941 -20.60 -12.50 -2.73
CA GLU A 941 -19.81 -11.64 -3.62
C GLU A 941 -18.38 -12.15 -3.75
N PRO A 942 -17.61 -11.78 -4.78
CA PRO A 942 -16.21 -12.19 -4.91
C PRO A 942 -15.37 -11.74 -3.72
N VAL A 943 -14.58 -12.64 -3.14
CA VAL A 943 -13.74 -12.39 -1.98
C VAL A 943 -12.27 -12.65 -2.29
N THR A 944 -11.39 -11.73 -1.95
CA THR A 944 -9.94 -11.92 -2.02
C THR A 944 -9.37 -12.21 -0.62
N ILE A 945 -8.67 -13.33 -0.51
CA ILE A 945 -7.88 -13.72 0.66
C ILE A 945 -6.41 -13.39 0.39
N LEU A 946 -5.80 -12.67 1.31
CA LEU A 946 -4.38 -12.34 1.26
C LEU A 946 -3.65 -12.85 2.51
N VAL A 947 -2.56 -13.58 2.30
CA VAL A 947 -1.73 -14.12 3.38
C VAL A 947 -0.28 -13.79 3.10
N ARG A 948 0.37 -13.10 4.06
CA ARG A 948 1.78 -12.75 3.96
C ARG A 948 2.63 -13.77 4.68
N LEU A 949 3.60 -14.32 3.97
CA LEU A 949 4.49 -15.36 4.44
C LEU A 949 5.84 -14.78 4.82
N GLU A 950 6.39 -15.24 5.95
CA GLU A 950 7.72 -14.87 6.40
C GLU A 950 8.47 -16.11 6.91
N ARG A 951 9.77 -16.18 6.63
CA ARG A 951 10.64 -17.22 7.24
C ARG A 951 10.79 -17.00 8.74
N THR A 952 10.84 -18.09 9.49
CA THR A 952 11.14 -18.08 10.93
C THR A 952 12.64 -18.28 11.19
N GLY A 953 13.13 -17.95 12.42
CA GLY A 953 14.53 -18.12 12.81
C GLY A 953 15.48 -17.06 12.21
N TRP A 954 16.78 -17.36 12.18
CA TRP A 954 17.83 -16.44 11.72
C TRP A 954 17.68 -16.07 10.24
N SER A 955 17.26 -17.00 9.39
CA SER A 955 16.96 -16.74 7.98
C SER A 955 15.82 -15.71 7.81
N GLY A 956 14.77 -15.80 8.60
CA GLY A 956 13.67 -14.82 8.59
C GLY A 956 14.08 -13.46 9.16
N ILE A 957 15.01 -13.41 10.11
CA ILE A 957 15.60 -12.14 10.57
C ILE A 957 16.42 -11.50 9.45
N TRP A 958 17.22 -12.30 8.75
CA TRP A 958 18.03 -11.82 7.63
C TRP A 958 17.16 -11.31 6.47
N GLU A 959 16.11 -12.03 6.12
CA GLU A 959 15.16 -11.64 5.08
C GLU A 959 14.43 -10.33 5.44
N ARG A 960 13.98 -10.16 6.69
CA ARG A 960 13.42 -8.88 7.17
C ARG A 960 14.40 -7.73 7.11
N LEU A 961 15.69 -8.00 7.29
CA LEU A 961 16.74 -7.00 7.15
C LEU A 961 16.97 -6.60 5.69
N THR A 962 16.72 -7.52 4.73
CA THR A 962 17.04 -7.34 3.32
C THR A 962 15.85 -6.95 2.44
N THR A 963 14.63 -7.37 2.77
CA THR A 963 13.44 -7.16 1.91
C THR A 963 12.56 -5.98 2.31
N ARG A 964 12.69 -5.43 3.53
CA ARG A 964 11.99 -4.20 3.93
C ARG A 964 12.79 -2.96 3.56
N ALA A 965 12.97 -2.73 2.28
CA ALA A 965 13.49 -1.47 1.72
C ALA A 965 12.35 -0.66 1.09
#